data_cb4e66b64149109ed52aa10eb764891d
#
_entry.id   cb4e66b64149109ed52aa10eb764891d
#
_cell.length_a   1.000
_cell.length_b   1.000
_cell.length_c   1.000
_cell.angle_alpha   90.00
_cell.angle_beta   90.00
_cell.angle_gamma   90.00
#
_symmetry.space_group_name_H-M   'P 1'
#
loop_
_entity.id
_entity.type
_entity.pdbx_description
1 polymer ?
#
loop_
_entity_poly.entity_id
_entity_poly.type
_entity_poly.pdbx_seq_one_letter_code
_entity_poly.pdbx_strand_id
1 'polypeptide(L)'
;MSRPDDLDVPETVSDAVPAFADAFPFEEFNRMQREAVPAILDSEANVVAAAPTGAGKTALAELAICETLRDGGTALFVAPMRALTNEKETEWERFEELGYSVYVVTGERDLHSRRAERADILVMTPEKADSATRKHDSGRYGFITDVDCLVIDEVHLLDSEGRGGVLEVTVSRLRRLCDPRIVALSATMPNVDDVAEWLDAPAETTFRFGDDYRPVDLETGVKTYSHGENSFADKYRRLYRALDLAEPHIRDDGQALVFVSSRQDAVMAAKKTRDELAERDVPVGARGDYDFHTDAEALQNDTLRKSVLDGVAFHHAGLSKADRDRVEAWFREGKIAALFSTSTLAWGVNLPARCVVLRDTKHHDPLEGEVDISPLDVLQMLGRAGRPGYDDVGYGWVVCDRDDADKYRGLLREGKEIESELDAELDAHLNAEIAMGTIRDLDDVMAWLETTYFYVRARSEPERYGFADLRERVRATLDDLVADGFVETDDDLGVSATPLGRLASKYYLRLPTARRFHALTERDPVDVEAVLEAVAGAAEFDSVSARQAETDAVDAVLAGVDADLEGGNRKVLAILTAAMDDATPADLRDDAWVIERNALRLLAALREFAATFADPRVANLVRRVEARVDHGVPRDAVGLTAVDGVGASRAATLATGGLTRPADLVDAGVDELVRAGLSEGVAERVVEQAGALPAPTVEWGQFPETVARGENELCEVTVRNAGGGANVGVRVSVEGVEMHQKSCYLGDATTAPVGVFGGDADEMTFVVEVTYPELPLLPYRETRTVRVE
;
A
#
# COMPACT_ATOMS: atom_id res chain seq x y z
N MET A 1 18.93 48.63 -8.90
CA MET A 1 18.74 48.62 -7.46
C MET A 1 19.69 47.57 -6.91
N SER A 2 20.53 47.98 -6.00
CA SER A 2 21.62 47.16 -5.42
C SER A 2 21.01 45.93 -4.72
N ARG A 3 21.56 44.73 -4.99
CA ARG A 3 21.36 43.58 -4.14
C ARG A 3 21.74 43.94 -2.71
N PRO A 4 21.03 43.49 -1.69
CA PRO A 4 21.51 43.55 -0.32
C PRO A 4 22.60 42.50 -0.14
N ASP A 5 23.84 42.85 -0.47
CA ASP A 5 25.05 42.17 -0.02
C ASP A 5 25.22 42.56 1.45
N ASP A 6 24.80 41.71 2.38
CA ASP A 6 25.18 41.60 3.79
C ASP A 6 24.10 40.94 4.63
N LEU A 7 23.55 39.79 4.18
CA LEU A 7 23.03 38.77 5.10
C LEU A 7 24.21 37.81 5.34
N ASP A 8 24.62 37.65 6.57
CA ASP A 8 25.59 36.63 7.01
C ASP A 8 24.95 35.24 6.80
N VAL A 9 25.02 34.74 5.54
CA VAL A 9 24.49 33.45 5.19
C VAL A 9 25.37 32.40 5.86
N PRO A 10 24.83 31.50 6.71
CA PRO A 10 25.61 30.46 7.36
C PRO A 10 26.34 29.60 6.31
N GLU A 11 27.65 29.45 6.45
CA GLU A 11 28.44 28.58 5.58
C GLU A 11 28.48 27.15 6.10
N THR A 12 28.36 27.00 7.42
CA THR A 12 28.43 25.70 8.09
C THR A 12 27.11 25.34 8.80
N VAL A 13 26.89 24.04 9.00
CA VAL A 13 25.77 23.54 9.80
C VAL A 13 25.87 24.05 11.24
N SER A 14 27.09 24.14 11.79
CA SER A 14 27.30 24.60 13.15
C SER A 14 26.96 26.07 13.32
N ASP A 15 27.11 26.89 12.27
CA ASP A 15 26.67 28.30 12.29
C ASP A 15 25.15 28.43 12.19
N ALA A 16 24.52 27.55 11.39
CA ALA A 16 23.09 27.55 11.13
C ALA A 16 22.29 27.01 12.32
N VAL A 17 22.59 25.79 12.74
CA VAL A 17 21.86 25.02 13.77
C VAL A 17 22.83 24.39 14.77
N PRO A 18 23.52 25.16 15.61
CA PRO A 18 24.62 24.66 16.47
C PRO A 18 24.19 23.52 17.41
N ALA A 19 22.93 23.49 17.86
CA ALA A 19 22.40 22.44 18.72
C ALA A 19 22.19 21.10 18.00
N PHE A 20 22.15 21.11 16.68
CA PHE A 20 21.89 19.96 15.83
C PHE A 20 23.08 19.61 14.89
N ALA A 21 24.23 20.25 15.06
CA ALA A 21 25.35 20.06 14.15
C ALA A 21 25.76 18.58 14.00
N ASP A 22 25.71 17.82 15.10
CA ASP A 22 26.04 16.38 15.12
C ASP A 22 24.98 15.52 14.38
N ALA A 23 23.79 16.07 14.09
CA ALA A 23 22.77 15.37 13.33
C ALA A 23 23.01 15.40 11.81
N PHE A 24 24.00 16.12 11.32
CA PHE A 24 24.27 16.21 9.88
C PHE A 24 25.54 15.43 9.51
N PRO A 25 25.56 14.71 8.36
CA PRO A 25 26.72 13.95 7.91
C PRO A 25 27.79 14.80 7.21
N PHE A 26 27.65 16.13 7.22
CA PHE A 26 28.53 17.09 6.58
C PHE A 26 28.65 18.38 7.43
N GLU A 27 29.75 19.11 7.28
CA GLU A 27 30.01 20.33 8.04
C GLU A 27 29.62 21.60 7.27
N GLU A 28 29.85 21.63 5.95
CA GLU A 28 29.66 22.81 5.09
C GLU A 28 28.49 22.64 4.15
N PHE A 29 27.70 23.69 3.96
CA PHE A 29 26.63 23.72 2.98
C PHE A 29 27.20 23.86 1.56
N ASN A 30 26.62 23.10 0.63
CA ASN A 30 26.90 23.30 -0.78
C ASN A 30 26.21 24.57 -1.32
N ARG A 31 26.46 24.91 -2.60
CA ARG A 31 25.96 26.14 -3.20
C ARG A 31 24.43 26.24 -3.16
N MET A 32 23.69 25.14 -3.50
CA MET A 32 22.24 25.11 -3.49
C MET A 32 21.68 25.31 -2.08
N GLN A 33 22.25 24.62 -1.10
CA GLN A 33 21.84 24.71 0.29
C GLN A 33 22.06 26.15 0.82
N ARG A 34 23.24 26.76 0.61
CA ARG A 34 23.52 28.16 1.04
C ARG A 34 22.51 29.17 0.51
N GLU A 35 22.03 28.99 -0.73
CA GLU A 35 21.03 29.89 -1.31
C GLU A 35 19.63 29.70 -0.66
N ALA A 36 19.27 28.49 -0.23
CA ALA A 36 17.96 28.20 0.36
C ALA A 36 17.93 28.30 1.89
N VAL A 37 19.05 28.13 2.60
CA VAL A 37 19.13 28.13 4.07
C VAL A 37 18.49 29.36 4.70
N PRO A 38 18.69 30.62 4.23
CA PRO A 38 18.02 31.79 4.82
C PRO A 38 16.50 31.73 4.77
N ALA A 39 15.92 31.15 3.72
CA ALA A 39 14.47 30.96 3.62
C ALA A 39 13.93 29.94 4.63
N ILE A 40 14.76 29.01 5.06
CA ILE A 40 14.39 28.03 6.09
C ILE A 40 14.53 28.61 7.49
N LEU A 41 15.65 29.33 7.77
CA LEU A 41 16.01 29.74 9.13
C LEU A 41 15.47 31.13 9.50
N ASP A 42 15.37 32.07 8.55
CA ASP A 42 15.03 33.47 8.80
C ASP A 42 13.58 33.83 8.43
N SER A 43 12.81 32.85 7.96
CA SER A 43 11.42 33.05 7.53
C SER A 43 10.51 31.94 8.06
N GLU A 44 9.30 32.29 8.46
CA GLU A 44 8.23 31.34 8.82
C GLU A 44 7.35 30.99 7.60
N ALA A 45 7.61 31.56 6.43
CA ALA A 45 6.87 31.30 5.21
C ALA A 45 7.08 29.86 4.71
N ASN A 46 6.11 29.37 3.95
CA ASN A 46 6.24 28.09 3.26
C ASN A 46 7.35 28.16 2.23
N VAL A 47 8.01 27.04 1.99
CA VAL A 47 9.16 26.93 1.10
C VAL A 47 8.91 25.87 0.05
N VAL A 48 9.20 26.17 -1.21
CA VAL A 48 9.20 25.19 -2.31
C VAL A 48 10.58 25.19 -2.96
N ALA A 49 11.23 24.05 -2.99
CA ALA A 49 12.56 23.91 -3.58
C ALA A 49 12.59 22.76 -4.61
N ALA A 50 12.63 23.13 -5.89
CA ALA A 50 12.87 22.22 -7.00
C ALA A 50 14.36 22.20 -7.33
N ALA A 51 15.02 21.05 -7.23
CA ALA A 51 16.45 20.91 -7.48
C ALA A 51 16.77 19.51 -8.05
N PRO A 52 17.87 19.39 -8.82
CA PRO A 52 18.29 18.12 -9.38
C PRO A 52 18.50 17.03 -8.31
N THR A 53 18.37 15.78 -8.72
CA THR A 53 18.71 14.64 -7.85
C THR A 53 20.18 14.70 -7.47
N GLY A 54 20.47 14.45 -6.18
CA GLY A 54 21.83 14.51 -5.63
C GLY A 54 22.31 15.91 -5.25
N ALA A 55 21.51 16.98 -5.47
CA ALA A 55 21.86 18.33 -5.04
C ALA A 55 21.82 18.57 -3.52
N GLY A 56 21.32 17.61 -2.73
CA GLY A 56 21.29 17.70 -1.27
C GLY A 56 20.03 18.34 -0.69
N LYS A 57 18.87 18.20 -1.35
CA LYS A 57 17.57 18.73 -0.91
C LYS A 57 17.19 18.29 0.52
N THR A 58 17.51 17.06 0.88
CA THR A 58 17.17 16.49 2.20
C THR A 58 17.70 17.35 3.36
N ALA A 59 18.84 18.02 3.20
CA ALA A 59 19.36 18.93 4.22
C ALA A 59 18.41 20.10 4.51
N LEU A 60 17.67 20.60 3.50
CA LEU A 60 16.68 21.67 3.69
C LEU A 60 15.51 21.17 4.56
N ALA A 61 15.06 19.91 4.32
CA ALA A 61 14.06 19.27 5.16
C ALA A 61 14.56 19.15 6.61
N GLU A 62 15.78 18.64 6.80
CA GLU A 62 16.38 18.45 8.12
C GLU A 62 16.57 19.76 8.87
N LEU A 63 16.94 20.85 8.18
CA LEU A 63 17.00 22.18 8.78
C LEU A 63 15.62 22.67 9.24
N ALA A 64 14.58 22.50 8.42
CA ALA A 64 13.21 22.87 8.83
C ALA A 64 12.72 22.06 10.04
N ILE A 65 13.06 20.78 10.09
CA ILE A 65 12.81 19.92 11.25
C ILE A 65 13.56 20.46 12.46
N CYS A 66 14.86 20.79 12.36
CA CYS A 66 15.66 21.35 13.46
C CYS A 66 15.03 22.65 14.03
N GLU A 67 14.55 23.55 13.16
CA GLU A 67 13.88 24.77 13.57
C GLU A 67 12.60 24.47 14.38
N THR A 68 11.79 23.57 13.88
CA THR A 68 10.56 23.10 14.55
C THR A 68 10.88 22.50 15.92
N LEU A 69 11.87 21.62 15.99
CA LEU A 69 12.29 20.97 17.24
C LEU A 69 12.88 21.95 18.25
N ARG A 70 13.61 22.98 17.79
CA ARG A 70 14.15 24.05 18.64
C ARG A 70 13.04 24.76 19.40
N ASP A 71 11.91 24.97 18.74
CA ASP A 71 10.74 25.64 19.30
C ASP A 71 9.81 24.68 20.07
N GLY A 72 10.15 23.40 20.14
CA GLY A 72 9.39 22.35 20.83
C GLY A 72 8.15 21.87 20.08
N GLY A 73 8.11 22.09 18.77
CA GLY A 73 7.03 21.66 17.88
C GLY A 73 7.24 20.24 17.32
N THR A 74 6.24 19.75 16.62
CA THR A 74 6.21 18.43 15.97
C THR A 74 6.34 18.57 14.46
N ALA A 75 7.27 17.82 13.86
CA ALA A 75 7.45 17.77 12.42
C ALA A 75 6.84 16.50 11.81
N LEU A 76 6.09 16.64 10.71
CA LEU A 76 5.61 15.54 9.89
C LEU A 76 6.39 15.51 8.56
N PHE A 77 7.12 14.43 8.31
CA PHE A 77 7.80 14.18 7.06
C PHE A 77 6.99 13.18 6.22
N VAL A 78 6.50 13.63 5.07
CA VAL A 78 5.76 12.82 4.12
C VAL A 78 6.68 12.43 2.97
N ALA A 79 6.88 11.12 2.80
CA ALA A 79 7.73 10.55 1.76
C ALA A 79 6.98 9.49 0.94
N PRO A 80 7.22 9.41 -0.39
CA PRO A 80 6.38 8.62 -1.30
C PRO A 80 6.49 7.11 -1.16
N MET A 81 7.55 6.57 -0.56
CA MET A 81 7.82 5.13 -0.55
C MET A 81 8.31 4.58 0.78
N ARG A 82 7.94 3.32 1.06
CA ARG A 82 8.36 2.57 2.26
C ARG A 82 9.89 2.42 2.40
N ALA A 83 10.60 2.28 1.27
CA ALA A 83 12.06 2.18 1.30
C ALA A 83 12.68 3.46 1.85
N LEU A 84 12.19 4.63 1.39
CA LEU A 84 12.66 5.93 1.85
C LEU A 84 12.31 6.16 3.33
N THR A 85 11.13 5.78 3.79
CA THR A 85 10.76 5.90 5.21
C THR A 85 11.64 5.01 6.11
N ASN A 86 12.00 3.80 5.67
CA ASN A 86 12.89 2.92 6.40
C ASN A 86 14.35 3.42 6.40
N GLU A 87 14.80 4.05 5.32
CA GLU A 87 16.11 4.72 5.25
C GLU A 87 16.17 5.85 6.27
N LYS A 88 15.12 6.68 6.35
CA LYS A 88 15.03 7.76 7.35
C LYS A 88 14.98 7.26 8.78
N GLU A 89 14.37 6.10 9.06
CA GLU A 89 14.43 5.48 10.39
C GLU A 89 15.88 5.25 10.83
N THR A 90 16.75 4.77 9.92
CA THR A 90 18.17 4.53 10.21
C THR A 90 19.00 5.82 10.21
N GLU A 91 18.80 6.69 9.22
CA GLU A 91 19.54 7.95 9.11
C GLU A 91 19.24 8.89 10.28
N TRP A 92 18.02 8.90 10.77
CA TRP A 92 17.56 9.80 11.83
C TRP A 92 17.68 9.25 13.25
N GLU A 93 18.29 8.07 13.46
CA GLU A 93 18.81 7.63 14.77
C GLU A 93 19.69 8.72 15.42
N ARG A 94 20.35 9.54 14.62
CA ARG A 94 21.14 10.71 15.07
C ARG A 94 20.31 11.79 15.77
N PHE A 95 19.02 11.97 15.43
CA PHE A 95 18.12 12.83 16.19
C PHE A 95 17.73 12.19 17.53
N GLU A 96 17.59 10.86 17.56
CA GLU A 96 17.34 10.13 18.81
C GLU A 96 18.54 10.24 19.77
N GLU A 97 19.76 10.24 19.25
CA GLU A 97 20.98 10.50 20.02
C GLU A 97 20.99 11.89 20.66
N LEU A 98 20.35 12.87 20.03
CA LEU A 98 20.15 14.22 20.58
C LEU A 98 18.96 14.31 21.56
N GLY A 99 18.21 13.23 21.74
CA GLY A 99 17.11 13.12 22.70
C GLY A 99 15.71 13.36 22.12
N TYR A 100 15.58 13.48 20.79
CA TYR A 100 14.29 13.60 20.11
C TYR A 100 13.76 12.24 19.72
N SER A 101 12.44 12.09 19.67
CA SER A 101 11.79 10.83 19.31
C SER A 101 11.36 10.82 17.84
N VAL A 102 11.80 9.81 17.09
CA VAL A 102 11.41 9.58 15.68
C VAL A 102 10.42 8.41 15.63
N TYR A 103 9.30 8.61 14.97
CA TYR A 103 8.31 7.54 14.79
C TYR A 103 7.93 7.36 13.32
N VAL A 104 8.32 6.22 12.75
CA VAL A 104 8.05 5.85 11.35
C VAL A 104 6.80 5.00 11.27
N VAL A 105 5.81 5.45 10.50
CA VAL A 105 4.53 4.77 10.27
C VAL A 105 4.44 4.29 8.82
N THR A 106 4.64 3.01 8.59
CA THR A 106 4.54 2.37 7.28
C THR A 106 3.29 1.48 7.16
N GLY A 107 2.98 1.03 5.93
CA GLY A 107 1.84 0.16 5.66
C GLY A 107 1.87 -1.19 6.38
N GLU A 108 3.05 -1.66 6.80
CA GLU A 108 3.26 -2.97 7.45
C GLU A 108 3.21 -2.91 8.98
N ARG A 109 3.28 -1.70 9.55
CA ARG A 109 3.28 -1.49 11.00
C ARG A 109 1.95 -0.93 11.46
N ASP A 110 1.38 -1.53 12.49
CA ASP A 110 0.21 -0.97 13.16
C ASP A 110 0.58 0.35 13.84
N LEU A 111 -0.32 1.33 13.72
CA LEU A 111 -0.16 2.61 14.39
C LEU A 111 -0.31 2.45 15.91
N HIS A 112 0.74 2.78 16.63
CA HIS A 112 0.71 2.91 18.08
C HIS A 112 0.48 4.38 18.48
N SER A 113 -0.77 4.75 18.78
CA SER A 113 -1.19 6.13 19.08
C SER A 113 -0.30 6.81 20.13
N ARG A 114 0.01 6.12 21.23
CA ARG A 114 0.86 6.67 22.30
C ARG A 114 2.30 6.98 21.87
N ARG A 115 2.82 6.28 20.85
CA ARG A 115 4.13 6.59 20.28
C ARG A 115 4.02 7.77 19.32
N ALA A 116 2.97 7.83 18.52
CA ALA A 116 2.71 8.95 17.63
C ALA A 116 2.49 10.26 18.38
N GLU A 117 1.71 10.25 19.49
CA GLU A 117 1.47 11.40 20.36
C GLU A 117 2.73 11.96 21.05
N ARG A 118 3.79 11.18 21.13
CA ARG A 118 5.05 11.55 21.80
C ARG A 118 6.19 11.78 20.83
N ALA A 119 5.94 11.59 19.57
CA ALA A 119 6.97 11.72 18.55
C ALA A 119 7.21 13.21 18.26
N ASP A 120 8.47 13.61 18.28
CA ASP A 120 8.91 14.93 17.85
C ASP A 120 8.99 14.96 16.31
N ILE A 121 9.31 13.81 15.69
CA ILE A 121 9.36 13.66 14.25
C ILE A 121 8.50 12.45 13.83
N LEU A 122 7.47 12.72 13.03
CA LEU A 122 6.62 11.71 12.41
C LEU A 122 7.06 11.49 10.96
N VAL A 123 7.25 10.25 10.53
CA VAL A 123 7.57 9.89 9.13
C VAL A 123 6.45 9.01 8.59
N MET A 124 5.79 9.45 7.54
CA MET A 124 4.63 8.76 6.97
C MET A 124 4.67 8.72 5.45
N THR A 125 4.01 7.73 4.86
CA THR A 125 3.62 7.81 3.44
C THR A 125 2.35 8.66 3.29
N PRO A 126 2.08 9.22 2.08
CA PRO A 126 0.87 9.99 1.84
C PRO A 126 -0.41 9.26 2.26
N GLU A 127 -0.50 7.96 1.98
CA GLU A 127 -1.66 7.13 2.31
C GLU A 127 -1.86 6.96 3.83
N LYS A 128 -0.77 6.94 4.60
CA LYS A 128 -0.84 6.88 6.06
C LYS A 128 -1.22 8.21 6.68
N ALA A 129 -0.69 9.30 6.15
CA ALA A 129 -1.08 10.65 6.54
C ALA A 129 -2.55 10.93 6.19
N ASP A 130 -3.02 10.52 5.00
CA ASP A 130 -4.43 10.60 4.62
C ASP A 130 -5.32 9.81 5.59
N SER A 131 -4.94 8.57 5.90
CA SER A 131 -5.69 7.75 6.88
C SER A 131 -5.72 8.38 8.27
N ALA A 132 -4.64 9.03 8.71
CA ALA A 132 -4.59 9.70 10.01
C ALA A 132 -5.49 10.95 10.02
N THR A 133 -5.41 11.77 8.97
CA THR A 133 -6.22 12.99 8.84
C THR A 133 -7.72 12.70 8.73
N ARG A 134 -8.13 11.61 8.04
CA ARG A 134 -9.54 11.18 7.98
C ARG A 134 -10.11 10.74 9.33
N LYS A 135 -9.27 10.39 10.28
CA LYS A 135 -9.67 9.87 11.62
C LYS A 135 -9.23 10.78 12.76
N HIS A 136 -8.88 12.03 12.45
CA HIS A 136 -8.31 12.98 13.39
C HIS A 136 -9.18 13.21 14.65
N ASP A 137 -10.50 13.12 14.51
CA ASP A 137 -11.49 13.27 15.60
C ASP A 137 -11.51 12.06 16.56
N SER A 138 -10.90 10.94 16.19
CA SER A 138 -10.76 9.79 17.08
C SER A 138 -9.56 9.99 18.01
N GLY A 139 -9.70 9.66 19.30
CA GLY A 139 -8.61 9.79 20.27
C GLY A 139 -7.33 9.02 19.93
N ARG A 140 -7.36 8.15 18.92
CA ARG A 140 -6.19 7.39 18.43
C ARG A 140 -5.35 8.18 17.42
N TYR A 141 -5.94 9.16 16.73
CA TYR A 141 -5.33 9.89 15.63
C TYR A 141 -5.22 11.40 15.87
N GLY A 142 -5.57 11.88 17.08
CA GLY A 142 -5.51 13.29 17.44
C GLY A 142 -4.12 13.93 17.26
N PHE A 143 -3.04 13.16 17.37
CA PHE A 143 -1.67 13.63 17.17
C PHE A 143 -1.43 14.35 15.83
N ILE A 144 -2.25 14.05 14.81
CA ILE A 144 -2.08 14.64 13.48
C ILE A 144 -2.49 16.11 13.44
N THR A 145 -3.23 16.60 14.44
CA THR A 145 -3.65 18.01 14.56
C THR A 145 -2.64 18.88 15.29
N ASP A 146 -1.56 18.27 15.82
CA ASP A 146 -0.50 18.95 16.57
C ASP A 146 0.79 19.10 15.73
N VAL A 147 0.69 18.98 14.40
CA VAL A 147 1.81 19.14 13.48
C VAL A 147 2.08 20.61 13.21
N ASP A 148 3.29 21.08 13.54
CA ASP A 148 3.75 22.47 13.35
C ASP A 148 4.49 22.67 12.03
N CYS A 149 5.17 21.61 11.53
CA CYS A 149 5.89 21.63 10.26
C CYS A 149 5.56 20.40 9.43
N LEU A 150 5.18 20.60 8.18
CA LEU A 150 4.97 19.57 7.17
C LEU A 150 6.09 19.62 6.13
N VAL A 151 6.92 18.60 6.10
CA VAL A 151 7.88 18.40 5.02
C VAL A 151 7.28 17.43 4.00
N ILE A 152 7.21 17.86 2.75
CA ILE A 152 6.77 17.02 1.62
C ILE A 152 7.99 16.71 0.77
N ASP A 153 8.49 15.48 0.86
CA ASP A 153 9.56 15.03 -0.01
C ASP A 153 8.98 14.49 -1.31
N GLU A 154 9.62 14.82 -2.42
CA GLU A 154 9.18 14.44 -3.76
C GLU A 154 7.74 14.90 -4.09
N VAL A 155 7.45 16.21 -3.90
CA VAL A 155 6.10 16.76 -4.13
C VAL A 155 5.58 16.53 -5.57
N HIS A 156 6.46 16.24 -6.52
CA HIS A 156 6.08 15.84 -7.87
C HIS A 156 5.30 14.51 -7.93
N LEU A 157 5.15 13.78 -6.81
CA LEU A 157 4.23 12.68 -6.69
C LEU A 157 2.76 13.09 -7.01
N LEU A 158 2.43 14.38 -6.99
CA LEU A 158 1.14 14.91 -7.44
C LEU A 158 0.72 14.41 -8.83
N ASP A 159 1.70 14.20 -9.74
CA ASP A 159 1.52 13.68 -11.11
C ASP A 159 1.43 12.14 -11.18
N SER A 160 1.29 11.47 -10.05
CA SER A 160 1.24 10.01 -9.99
C SER A 160 -0.20 9.51 -9.91
N GLU A 161 -0.59 8.68 -10.87
CA GLU A 161 -1.90 8.04 -10.91
C GLU A 161 -2.19 7.29 -9.58
N GLY A 162 -3.39 7.46 -9.04
CA GLY A 162 -3.85 6.84 -7.80
C GLY A 162 -3.17 7.31 -6.50
N ARG A 163 -2.11 8.14 -6.58
CA ARG A 163 -1.37 8.63 -5.41
C ARG A 163 -1.32 10.15 -5.31
N GLY A 164 -1.32 10.81 -6.46
CA GLY A 164 -1.25 12.27 -6.54
C GLY A 164 -2.44 12.93 -5.86
N GLY A 165 -3.66 12.50 -6.17
CA GLY A 165 -4.87 12.99 -5.52
C GLY A 165 -4.88 12.75 -4.01
N VAL A 166 -4.34 11.61 -3.53
CA VAL A 166 -4.22 11.32 -2.10
C VAL A 166 -3.28 12.31 -1.40
N LEU A 167 -2.09 12.56 -1.98
CA LEU A 167 -1.16 13.56 -1.44
C LEU A 167 -1.78 14.94 -1.40
N GLU A 168 -2.38 15.36 -2.50
CA GLU A 168 -3.00 16.68 -2.66
C GLU A 168 -4.07 16.94 -1.61
N VAL A 169 -5.03 16.03 -1.47
CA VAL A 169 -6.12 16.15 -0.49
C VAL A 169 -5.60 16.06 0.94
N THR A 170 -4.59 15.24 1.20
CA THR A 170 -3.95 15.13 2.53
C THR A 170 -3.34 16.46 2.95
N VAL A 171 -2.59 17.11 2.07
CA VAL A 171 -1.97 18.41 2.33
C VAL A 171 -3.04 19.48 2.55
N SER A 172 -4.06 19.55 1.66
CA SER A 172 -5.17 20.48 1.81
C SER A 172 -5.90 20.30 3.14
N ARG A 173 -6.04 19.05 3.61
CA ARG A 173 -6.67 18.74 4.89
C ARG A 173 -5.80 19.13 6.08
N LEU A 174 -4.48 18.86 6.05
CA LEU A 174 -3.53 19.28 7.09
C LEU A 174 -3.51 20.81 7.24
N ARG A 175 -3.51 21.55 6.14
CA ARG A 175 -3.60 23.02 6.16
C ARG A 175 -4.86 23.54 6.89
N ARG A 176 -5.97 22.80 6.82
CA ARG A 176 -7.21 23.15 7.53
C ARG A 176 -7.22 22.71 8.98
N LEU A 177 -6.55 21.59 9.32
CA LEU A 177 -6.57 21.02 10.66
C LEU A 177 -5.59 21.70 11.62
N CYS A 178 -4.38 22.00 11.16
CA CYS A 178 -3.29 22.50 12.00
C CYS A 178 -2.48 23.64 11.37
N ASP A 179 -2.72 23.97 10.10
CA ASP A 179 -2.03 25.04 9.35
C ASP A 179 -0.50 25.04 9.56
N PRO A 180 0.19 23.91 9.26
CA PRO A 180 1.60 23.76 9.54
C PRO A 180 2.42 24.59 8.57
N ARG A 181 3.62 25.01 8.98
CA ARG A 181 4.62 25.48 8.02
C ARG A 181 4.96 24.38 7.04
N ILE A 182 5.00 24.66 5.73
CA ILE A 182 5.22 23.65 4.69
C ILE A 182 6.58 23.85 4.03
N VAL A 183 7.36 22.78 3.94
CA VAL A 183 8.61 22.73 3.15
C VAL A 183 8.47 21.61 2.12
N ALA A 184 8.27 21.97 0.86
CA ALA A 184 8.07 21.04 -0.24
C ALA A 184 9.34 20.92 -1.09
N LEU A 185 9.82 19.70 -1.24
CA LEU A 185 11.00 19.36 -2.01
C LEU A 185 10.61 18.56 -3.26
N SER A 186 11.27 18.85 -4.37
CA SER A 186 11.02 18.19 -5.64
C SER A 186 12.28 17.97 -6.45
N ALA A 187 12.22 17.04 -7.41
CA ALA A 187 13.09 17.08 -8.56
C ALA A 187 12.83 18.36 -9.40
N THR A 188 13.70 18.64 -10.35
CA THR A 188 13.47 19.76 -11.28
C THR A 188 12.18 19.60 -12.05
N MET A 189 11.34 20.64 -12.05
CA MET A 189 10.06 20.71 -12.75
C MET A 189 9.86 22.10 -13.36
N PRO A 190 9.21 22.20 -14.53
CA PRO A 190 8.99 23.48 -15.20
C PRO A 190 8.04 24.43 -14.45
N ASN A 191 7.00 23.87 -13.82
CA ASN A 191 5.90 24.63 -13.22
C ASN A 191 5.95 24.68 -11.68
N VAL A 192 7.16 24.92 -11.12
CA VAL A 192 7.33 25.07 -9.66
C VAL A 192 6.48 26.19 -9.07
N ASP A 193 6.18 27.23 -9.88
CA ASP A 193 5.38 28.37 -9.44
C ASP A 193 3.93 27.98 -9.15
N ASP A 194 3.36 27.00 -9.87
CA ASP A 194 2.01 26.46 -9.58
C ASP A 194 1.98 25.73 -8.25
N VAL A 195 3.03 24.98 -7.93
CA VAL A 195 3.17 24.31 -6.62
C VAL A 195 3.35 25.33 -5.51
N ALA A 196 4.12 26.38 -5.76
CA ALA A 196 4.31 27.48 -4.80
C ALA A 196 2.99 28.23 -4.55
N GLU A 197 2.21 28.52 -5.60
CA GLU A 197 0.88 29.12 -5.48
C GLU A 197 -0.05 28.24 -4.64
N TRP A 198 -0.08 26.92 -4.91
CA TRP A 198 -0.89 25.97 -4.15
C TRP A 198 -0.55 25.95 -2.65
N LEU A 199 0.76 26.02 -2.35
CA LEU A 199 1.24 25.94 -0.96
C LEU A 199 1.37 27.31 -0.29
N ASP A 200 0.91 28.41 -0.91
CA ASP A 200 1.07 29.78 -0.44
C ASP A 200 2.54 30.13 -0.12
N ALA A 201 3.48 29.61 -0.90
CA ALA A 201 4.90 29.94 -0.77
C ALA A 201 5.21 31.22 -1.55
N PRO A 202 5.73 32.28 -0.91
CA PRO A 202 6.08 33.50 -1.61
C PRO A 202 7.29 33.31 -2.55
N ALA A 203 7.44 34.22 -3.50
CA ALA A 203 8.48 34.11 -4.53
C ALA A 203 9.91 34.09 -3.94
N GLU A 204 10.15 34.74 -2.81
CA GLU A 204 11.44 34.76 -2.11
C GLU A 204 11.80 33.43 -1.42
N THR A 205 10.83 32.54 -1.21
CA THR A 205 11.03 31.20 -0.64
C THR A 205 10.73 30.08 -1.65
N THR A 206 10.56 30.46 -2.92
CA THR A 206 10.37 29.54 -4.05
C THR A 206 11.62 29.43 -4.87
N PHE A 207 12.25 28.25 -4.88
CA PHE A 207 13.54 28.01 -5.51
C PHE A 207 13.42 27.09 -6.72
N ARG A 208 14.05 27.49 -7.81
CA ARG A 208 14.21 26.68 -9.02
C ARG A 208 15.69 26.55 -9.33
N PHE A 209 16.28 25.44 -8.88
CA PHE A 209 17.69 25.14 -9.12
C PHE A 209 17.82 24.28 -10.40
N GLY A 210 18.59 24.78 -11.34
CA GLY A 210 18.87 24.11 -12.62
C GLY A 210 19.98 23.08 -12.51
N ASP A 211 20.34 22.51 -13.66
CA ASP A 211 21.40 21.49 -13.75
C ASP A 211 22.79 22.01 -13.34
N ASP A 212 23.02 23.32 -13.36
CA ASP A 212 24.25 23.96 -12.86
C ASP A 212 24.47 23.82 -11.34
N TYR A 213 23.47 23.33 -10.60
CA TYR A 213 23.58 22.97 -9.18
C TYR A 213 23.85 21.48 -8.96
N ARG A 214 23.98 20.69 -10.00
CA ARG A 214 24.39 19.30 -9.86
C ARG A 214 25.86 19.20 -9.44
N PRO A 215 26.20 18.27 -8.56
CA PRO A 215 27.60 18.04 -8.17
C PRO A 215 28.44 17.42 -9.30
N VAL A 216 27.80 16.82 -10.30
CA VAL A 216 28.42 16.21 -11.50
C VAL A 216 27.57 16.60 -12.71
N ASP A 217 28.21 17.05 -13.78
CA ASP A 217 27.53 17.36 -15.03
C ASP A 217 26.81 16.11 -15.59
N LEU A 218 25.67 16.29 -16.23
CA LEU A 218 24.87 15.18 -16.75
C LEU A 218 24.67 15.31 -18.27
N GLU A 219 25.17 14.33 -18.99
CA GLU A 219 24.85 14.13 -20.40
C GLU A 219 23.75 13.08 -20.56
N THR A 220 22.63 13.44 -21.18
CA THR A 220 21.52 12.53 -21.42
C THR A 220 21.27 12.31 -22.91
N GLY A 221 20.64 11.17 -23.24
CA GLY A 221 20.27 10.91 -24.62
C GLY A 221 19.39 9.69 -24.80
N VAL A 222 18.87 9.57 -26.03
CA VAL A 222 17.97 8.48 -26.43
C VAL A 222 18.64 7.61 -27.48
N LYS A 223 18.62 6.32 -27.27
CA LYS A 223 19.12 5.31 -28.23
C LYS A 223 17.99 4.35 -28.59
N THR A 224 17.81 4.14 -29.89
CA THR A 224 16.76 3.24 -30.37
C THR A 224 17.29 1.85 -30.68
N TYR A 225 16.45 0.88 -30.57
CA TYR A 225 16.68 -0.48 -31.09
C TYR A 225 15.68 -0.78 -32.22
N SER A 226 15.92 -1.86 -32.96
CA SER A 226 14.99 -2.28 -34.00
C SER A 226 14.04 -3.29 -33.41
N HIS A 227 12.77 -2.93 -33.30
CA HIS A 227 11.70 -3.85 -32.92
C HIS A 227 11.53 -4.98 -33.94
N GLY A 228 11.22 -6.18 -33.47
CA GLY A 228 10.97 -7.37 -34.28
C GLY A 228 9.65 -8.04 -33.88
N GLU A 229 9.26 -9.07 -34.62
CA GLU A 229 8.05 -9.85 -34.34
C GLU A 229 8.13 -10.70 -33.04
N ASN A 230 9.32 -10.82 -32.45
CA ASN A 230 9.58 -11.66 -31.28
C ASN A 230 10.01 -10.79 -30.10
N SER A 231 9.10 -10.59 -29.15
CA SER A 231 9.32 -9.81 -27.93
C SER A 231 10.50 -10.32 -27.06
N PHE A 232 10.75 -11.64 -27.08
CA PHE A 232 11.87 -12.23 -26.37
C PHE A 232 13.22 -11.83 -27.02
N ALA A 233 13.27 -11.78 -28.34
CA ALA A 233 14.47 -11.33 -29.05
C ALA A 233 14.72 -9.83 -28.84
N ASP A 234 13.67 -9.04 -28.68
CA ASP A 234 13.77 -7.60 -28.42
C ASP A 234 14.36 -7.30 -27.05
N LYS A 235 14.11 -8.13 -26.04
CA LYS A 235 14.78 -8.02 -24.72
C LYS A 235 16.32 -8.11 -24.85
N TYR A 236 16.81 -9.03 -25.70
CA TYR A 236 18.26 -9.13 -25.94
C TYR A 236 18.79 -7.97 -26.78
N ARG A 237 18.05 -7.47 -27.76
CA ARG A 237 18.45 -6.30 -28.54
C ARG A 237 18.60 -5.06 -27.64
N ARG A 238 17.66 -4.86 -26.73
CA ARG A 238 17.74 -3.79 -25.72
C ARG A 238 18.93 -4.00 -24.78
N LEU A 239 19.18 -5.23 -24.33
CA LEU A 239 20.31 -5.55 -23.46
C LEU A 239 21.64 -5.26 -24.15
N TYR A 240 21.83 -5.73 -25.38
CA TYR A 240 23.06 -5.45 -26.12
C TYR A 240 23.25 -3.96 -26.38
N ARG A 241 22.17 -3.23 -26.64
CA ARG A 241 22.25 -1.77 -26.79
C ARG A 241 22.66 -1.10 -25.46
N ALA A 242 22.12 -1.54 -24.34
CA ALA A 242 22.51 -1.04 -23.03
C ALA A 242 23.98 -1.37 -22.71
N LEU A 243 24.45 -2.57 -23.04
CA LEU A 243 25.86 -2.94 -22.89
C LEU A 243 26.80 -2.10 -23.76
N ASP A 244 26.44 -1.84 -25.01
CA ASP A 244 27.25 -1.00 -25.90
C ASP A 244 27.39 0.44 -25.35
N LEU A 245 26.43 0.90 -24.57
CA LEU A 245 26.47 2.20 -23.89
C LEU A 245 27.28 2.15 -22.59
N ALA A 246 27.17 1.06 -21.83
CA ALA A 246 27.83 0.92 -20.53
C ALA A 246 29.32 0.51 -20.65
N GLU A 247 29.67 -0.33 -21.63
CA GLU A 247 31.01 -0.91 -21.79
C GLU A 247 32.15 0.11 -21.84
N PRO A 248 32.06 1.24 -22.61
CA PRO A 248 33.13 2.25 -22.62
C PRO A 248 33.45 2.79 -21.24
N HIS A 249 32.43 3.00 -20.41
CA HIS A 249 32.59 3.54 -19.06
C HIS A 249 33.18 2.49 -18.10
N ILE A 250 32.78 1.22 -18.25
CA ILE A 250 33.35 0.11 -17.46
C ILE A 250 34.84 -0.09 -17.80
N ARG A 251 35.23 0.05 -19.07
CA ARG A 251 36.64 -0.05 -19.50
C ARG A 251 37.51 1.09 -18.95
N ASP A 252 36.90 2.23 -18.66
CA ASP A 252 37.53 3.41 -18.07
C ASP A 252 37.31 3.49 -16.53
N ASP A 253 37.24 2.36 -15.88
CA ASP A 253 37.11 2.19 -14.43
C ASP A 253 35.84 2.87 -13.83
N GLY A 254 34.83 3.10 -14.66
CA GLY A 254 33.53 3.58 -14.23
C GLY A 254 32.57 2.43 -13.92
N GLN A 255 31.43 2.79 -13.35
CA GLN A 255 30.35 1.84 -13.04
C GLN A 255 29.12 2.12 -13.89
N ALA A 256 28.37 1.07 -14.19
CA ALA A 256 27.10 1.16 -14.92
C ALA A 256 25.93 0.64 -14.06
N LEU A 257 24.83 1.41 -14.04
CA LEU A 257 23.56 1.02 -13.46
C LEU A 257 22.53 0.89 -14.59
N VAL A 258 21.92 -0.29 -14.73
CA VAL A 258 20.97 -0.58 -15.81
C VAL A 258 19.60 -0.92 -15.20
N PHE A 259 18.60 -0.10 -15.47
CA PHE A 259 17.23 -0.35 -15.05
C PHE A 259 16.49 -1.26 -16.03
N VAL A 260 15.78 -2.25 -15.49
CA VAL A 260 15.05 -3.29 -16.24
C VAL A 260 13.64 -3.47 -15.69
N SER A 261 12.75 -4.03 -16.52
CA SER A 261 11.30 -4.10 -16.25
C SER A 261 10.87 -5.09 -15.16
N SER A 262 11.66 -6.14 -14.89
CA SER A 262 11.26 -7.19 -13.94
C SER A 262 12.42 -7.79 -13.16
N ARG A 263 12.10 -8.45 -12.01
CA ARG A 263 13.07 -9.20 -11.20
C ARG A 263 13.78 -10.28 -12.03
N GLN A 264 13.02 -11.00 -12.87
CA GLN A 264 13.55 -12.03 -13.73
C GLN A 264 14.48 -11.47 -14.81
N ASP A 265 14.11 -10.31 -15.38
CA ASP A 265 14.97 -9.61 -16.34
C ASP A 265 16.27 -9.12 -15.70
N ALA A 266 16.25 -8.67 -14.43
CA ALA A 266 17.47 -8.28 -13.74
C ALA A 266 18.45 -9.45 -13.59
N VAL A 267 17.95 -10.62 -13.18
CA VAL A 267 18.78 -11.83 -13.05
C VAL A 267 19.30 -12.30 -14.41
N MET A 268 18.45 -12.34 -15.44
CA MET A 268 18.83 -12.80 -16.78
C MET A 268 19.81 -11.84 -17.46
N ALA A 269 19.58 -10.52 -17.33
CA ALA A 269 20.48 -9.50 -17.85
C ALA A 269 21.85 -9.56 -17.18
N ALA A 270 21.91 -9.71 -15.85
CA ALA A 270 23.17 -9.85 -15.14
C ALA A 270 23.97 -11.08 -15.59
N LYS A 271 23.32 -12.25 -15.71
CA LYS A 271 23.96 -13.49 -16.23
C LYS A 271 24.53 -13.28 -17.61
N LYS A 272 23.72 -12.74 -18.53
CA LYS A 272 24.16 -12.54 -19.91
C LYS A 272 25.27 -11.51 -20.02
N THR A 273 25.18 -10.43 -19.25
CA THR A 273 26.23 -9.40 -19.21
C THR A 273 27.56 -9.95 -18.71
N ARG A 274 27.54 -10.75 -17.66
CA ARG A 274 28.75 -11.44 -17.17
C ARG A 274 29.47 -12.18 -18.29
N ASP A 275 28.71 -12.97 -19.05
CA ASP A 275 29.25 -13.77 -20.17
C ASP A 275 29.77 -12.86 -21.28
N GLU A 276 29.03 -11.82 -21.66
CA GLU A 276 29.42 -10.84 -22.68
C GLU A 276 30.67 -10.04 -22.30
N LEU A 277 30.78 -9.56 -21.04
CA LEU A 277 31.98 -8.86 -20.60
C LEU A 277 33.22 -9.73 -20.63
N ALA A 278 33.05 -11.05 -20.40
CA ALA A 278 34.14 -12.02 -20.54
C ALA A 278 34.49 -12.26 -22.01
N GLU A 279 33.50 -12.43 -22.90
CA GLU A 279 33.71 -12.61 -24.34
C GLU A 279 34.34 -11.41 -25.03
N ARG A 280 34.01 -10.20 -24.57
CA ARG A 280 34.55 -8.93 -25.07
C ARG A 280 35.88 -8.53 -24.42
N ASP A 281 36.41 -9.36 -23.53
CA ASP A 281 37.66 -9.10 -22.78
C ASP A 281 37.63 -7.72 -22.05
N VAL A 282 36.49 -7.42 -21.38
CA VAL A 282 36.35 -6.20 -20.59
C VAL A 282 37.05 -6.40 -19.26
N PRO A 283 37.98 -5.53 -18.87
CA PRO A 283 38.64 -5.64 -17.57
C PRO A 283 37.64 -5.36 -16.42
N VAL A 284 37.60 -6.26 -15.46
CA VAL A 284 36.78 -6.14 -14.27
C VAL A 284 37.62 -6.50 -13.06
N GLY A 285 37.78 -5.54 -12.12
CA GLY A 285 38.67 -5.69 -10.95
C GLY A 285 38.29 -6.87 -10.06
N ALA A 286 37.00 -7.16 -9.91
CA ALA A 286 36.50 -8.27 -9.10
C ALA A 286 37.08 -9.65 -9.49
N ARG A 287 37.43 -9.89 -10.76
CA ARG A 287 37.98 -11.16 -11.22
C ARG A 287 39.34 -11.52 -10.61
N GLY A 288 40.11 -10.54 -10.18
CA GLY A 288 41.43 -10.72 -9.55
C GLY A 288 41.43 -10.53 -8.03
N ASP A 289 40.29 -10.21 -7.45
CA ASP A 289 40.17 -9.90 -6.02
C ASP A 289 39.71 -11.14 -5.23
N TYR A 290 40.68 -11.91 -4.72
CA TYR A 290 40.41 -13.14 -3.95
C TYR A 290 39.79 -12.87 -2.58
N ASP A 291 40.07 -11.70 -1.97
CA ASP A 291 39.46 -11.32 -0.69
C ASP A 291 37.96 -11.05 -0.92
N PHE A 292 37.62 -10.31 -1.97
CA PHE A 292 36.23 -10.09 -2.37
C PHE A 292 35.52 -11.40 -2.71
N HIS A 293 36.20 -12.38 -3.37
CA HIS A 293 35.60 -13.68 -3.63
C HIS A 293 35.22 -14.42 -2.36
N THR A 294 36.04 -14.29 -1.30
CA THR A 294 35.73 -14.89 0.00
C THR A 294 34.52 -14.21 0.65
N ASP A 295 34.45 -12.87 0.57
CA ASP A 295 33.31 -12.10 1.09
C ASP A 295 32.00 -12.45 0.36
N ALA A 296 32.09 -12.73 -0.93
CA ALA A 296 30.95 -13.11 -1.77
C ALA A 296 30.30 -14.45 -1.35
N GLU A 297 31.04 -15.34 -0.66
CA GLU A 297 30.48 -16.60 -0.13
C GLU A 297 29.36 -16.37 0.90
N ALA A 298 29.31 -15.20 1.54
CA ALA A 298 28.28 -14.84 2.48
C ALA A 298 26.92 -14.50 1.83
N LEU A 299 26.84 -14.40 0.50
CA LEU A 299 25.56 -14.19 -0.20
C LEU A 299 24.70 -15.46 -0.17
N GLN A 300 23.42 -15.27 0.10
CA GLN A 300 22.43 -16.35 0.16
C GLN A 300 21.98 -16.80 -1.22
N ASN A 301 21.94 -15.87 -2.19
CA ASN A 301 21.53 -16.17 -3.56
C ASN A 301 22.71 -16.69 -4.39
N ASP A 302 22.66 -17.97 -4.79
CA ASP A 302 23.73 -18.64 -5.57
C ASP A 302 24.02 -18.01 -6.92
N THR A 303 22.98 -17.47 -7.58
CA THR A 303 23.15 -16.81 -8.87
C THR A 303 23.87 -15.48 -8.72
N LEU A 304 23.48 -14.71 -7.71
CA LEU A 304 24.11 -13.44 -7.37
C LEU A 304 25.59 -13.66 -7.00
N ARG A 305 25.86 -14.64 -6.12
CA ARG A 305 27.22 -15.02 -5.72
C ARG A 305 28.13 -15.29 -6.91
N LYS A 306 27.63 -16.04 -7.90
CA LYS A 306 28.40 -16.34 -9.14
C LYS A 306 28.61 -15.11 -10.02
N SER A 307 27.65 -14.20 -10.06
CA SER A 307 27.72 -13.01 -10.92
C SER A 307 28.67 -11.95 -10.36
N VAL A 308 28.69 -11.74 -9.04
CA VAL A 308 29.55 -10.72 -8.42
C VAL A 308 31.04 -11.03 -8.55
N LEU A 309 31.43 -12.30 -8.68
CA LEU A 309 32.83 -12.69 -8.93
C LEU A 309 33.39 -12.14 -10.24
N ASP A 310 32.51 -11.83 -11.18
CA ASP A 310 32.82 -11.19 -12.44
C ASP A 310 32.42 -9.68 -12.46
N GLY A 311 32.19 -9.08 -11.30
CA GLY A 311 31.87 -7.67 -11.15
C GLY A 311 30.48 -7.27 -11.66
N VAL A 312 29.56 -8.23 -11.82
CA VAL A 312 28.19 -7.99 -12.25
C VAL A 312 27.22 -8.41 -11.18
N ALA A 313 26.29 -7.56 -10.82
CA ALA A 313 25.27 -7.85 -9.83
C ALA A 313 23.87 -7.54 -10.34
N PHE A 314 22.86 -8.04 -9.62
CA PHE A 314 21.48 -7.65 -9.79
C PHE A 314 20.86 -7.27 -8.43
N HIS A 315 19.87 -6.40 -8.48
CA HIS A 315 19.19 -5.88 -7.30
C HIS A 315 17.68 -5.82 -7.55
N HIS A 316 16.89 -6.41 -6.67
CA HIS A 316 15.44 -6.35 -6.71
C HIS A 316 14.82 -6.74 -5.36
N ALA A 317 13.57 -6.38 -5.12
CA ALA A 317 12.87 -6.61 -3.86
C ALA A 317 12.71 -8.09 -3.44
N GLY A 318 12.93 -9.04 -4.37
CA GLY A 318 12.91 -10.48 -4.08
C GLY A 318 14.21 -11.06 -3.49
N LEU A 319 15.28 -10.26 -3.39
CA LEU A 319 16.50 -10.65 -2.67
C LEU A 319 16.30 -10.49 -1.16
N SER A 320 17.05 -11.27 -0.37
CA SER A 320 17.11 -11.06 1.07
C SER A 320 17.67 -9.66 1.38
N LYS A 321 17.25 -9.07 2.50
CA LYS A 321 17.80 -7.77 2.94
C LYS A 321 19.33 -7.83 3.02
N ALA A 322 19.88 -8.90 3.59
CA ALA A 322 21.32 -9.07 3.73
C ALA A 322 22.06 -9.08 2.37
N ASP A 323 21.48 -9.71 1.33
CA ASP A 323 22.09 -9.72 0.01
C ASP A 323 21.99 -8.33 -0.66
N ARG A 324 20.86 -7.63 -0.50
CA ARG A 324 20.70 -6.27 -1.01
C ARG A 324 21.71 -5.31 -0.38
N ASP A 325 21.77 -5.28 0.94
CA ASP A 325 22.69 -4.40 1.69
C ASP A 325 24.16 -4.62 1.26
N ARG A 326 24.58 -5.89 1.02
CA ARG A 326 25.92 -6.20 0.52
C ARG A 326 26.17 -5.72 -0.89
N VAL A 327 25.23 -5.97 -1.81
CA VAL A 327 25.34 -5.50 -3.21
C VAL A 327 25.47 -3.98 -3.26
N GLU A 328 24.66 -3.28 -2.45
CA GLU A 328 24.69 -1.82 -2.36
C GLU A 328 26.04 -1.32 -1.82
N ALA A 329 26.57 -1.93 -0.76
CA ALA A 329 27.88 -1.59 -0.20
C ALA A 329 28.99 -1.82 -1.23
N TRP A 330 29.02 -2.99 -1.88
CA TRP A 330 30.04 -3.31 -2.87
C TRP A 330 29.95 -2.47 -4.15
N PHE A 331 28.75 -2.02 -4.51
CA PHE A 331 28.59 -1.09 -5.61
C PHE A 331 29.15 0.30 -5.24
N ARG A 332 28.87 0.82 -4.02
CA ARG A 332 29.47 2.06 -3.51
C ARG A 332 30.99 1.99 -3.42
N GLU A 333 31.54 0.83 -3.06
CA GLU A 333 32.97 0.57 -2.96
C GLU A 333 33.66 0.37 -4.33
N GLY A 334 32.90 0.36 -5.44
CA GLY A 334 33.45 0.16 -6.78
C GLY A 334 33.80 -1.28 -7.14
N LYS A 335 33.47 -2.27 -6.28
CA LYS A 335 33.74 -3.69 -6.54
C LYS A 335 32.83 -4.28 -7.62
N ILE A 336 31.65 -3.71 -7.82
CA ILE A 336 30.68 -4.10 -8.85
C ILE A 336 30.74 -3.09 -9.97
N ALA A 337 31.09 -3.54 -11.19
CA ALA A 337 31.22 -2.72 -12.38
C ALA A 337 29.86 -2.49 -13.10
N ALA A 338 28.95 -3.47 -13.03
CA ALA A 338 27.62 -3.37 -13.64
C ALA A 338 26.55 -3.90 -12.70
N LEU A 339 25.53 -3.07 -12.43
CA LEU A 339 24.39 -3.40 -11.58
C LEU A 339 23.09 -3.35 -12.40
N PHE A 340 22.32 -4.45 -12.40
CA PHE A 340 21.00 -4.53 -13.03
C PHE A 340 19.92 -4.45 -11.96
N SER A 341 19.03 -3.47 -12.06
CA SER A 341 18.00 -3.26 -11.05
C SER A 341 16.63 -3.00 -11.64
N THR A 342 15.61 -3.36 -10.87
CA THR A 342 14.25 -2.87 -11.11
C THR A 342 14.10 -1.44 -10.59
N SER A 343 12.98 -0.78 -10.93
CA SER A 343 12.67 0.61 -10.52
C SER A 343 12.75 0.85 -9.00
N THR A 344 12.63 -0.20 -8.19
CA THR A 344 12.70 -0.08 -6.71
C THR A 344 14.01 0.54 -6.20
N LEU A 345 15.11 0.41 -6.92
CA LEU A 345 16.38 1.04 -6.57
C LEU A 345 16.37 2.55 -6.85
N ALA A 346 15.54 3.02 -7.77
CA ALA A 346 15.45 4.44 -8.10
C ALA A 346 14.97 5.29 -6.91
N TRP A 347 14.16 4.70 -6.03
CA TRP A 347 13.40 5.41 -5.02
C TRP A 347 13.90 5.26 -3.58
N GLY A 348 14.83 4.42 -3.27
CA GLY A 348 15.12 4.12 -1.88
C GLY A 348 16.58 4.01 -1.49
N VAL A 349 17.51 4.12 -2.44
CA VAL A 349 18.93 3.98 -2.14
C VAL A 349 19.74 4.91 -3.01
N ASN A 350 20.65 5.68 -2.41
CA ASN A 350 21.54 6.55 -3.14
C ASN A 350 22.74 5.75 -3.68
N LEU A 351 22.62 5.25 -4.92
CA LEU A 351 23.68 4.54 -5.64
C LEU A 351 23.96 5.23 -6.96
N PRO A 352 24.87 6.22 -7.00
CA PRO A 352 25.27 6.87 -8.23
C PRO A 352 26.19 5.96 -9.05
N ALA A 353 26.12 6.07 -10.38
CA ALA A 353 26.98 5.36 -11.33
C ALA A 353 27.46 6.33 -12.41
N ARG A 354 28.65 6.13 -12.99
CA ARG A 354 29.11 6.97 -14.10
C ARG A 354 28.14 6.91 -15.29
N CYS A 355 27.63 5.71 -15.59
CA CYS A 355 26.66 5.52 -16.67
C CYS A 355 25.37 4.87 -16.13
N VAL A 356 24.25 5.49 -16.43
CA VAL A 356 22.91 4.95 -16.13
C VAL A 356 22.17 4.68 -17.43
N VAL A 357 21.60 3.50 -17.56
CA VAL A 357 20.83 3.11 -18.73
C VAL A 357 19.45 2.63 -18.32
N LEU A 358 18.42 3.31 -18.78
CA LEU A 358 17.05 2.79 -18.76
C LEU A 358 16.87 1.85 -19.96
N ARG A 359 16.99 0.55 -19.72
CA ARG A 359 16.86 -0.48 -20.78
C ARG A 359 15.41 -0.68 -21.21
N ASP A 360 14.50 -0.68 -20.27
CA ASP A 360 13.07 -0.87 -20.49
C ASP A 360 12.29 0.36 -20.03
N THR A 361 11.44 0.85 -20.90
CA THR A 361 10.59 2.03 -20.66
C THR A 361 9.20 1.66 -20.14
N LYS A 362 8.91 0.37 -20.04
CA LYS A 362 7.68 -0.20 -19.51
C LYS A 362 8.00 -1.29 -18.50
N HIS A 363 7.10 -1.45 -17.54
CA HIS A 363 7.14 -2.56 -16.59
C HIS A 363 5.77 -3.26 -16.55
N HIS A 364 5.74 -4.47 -16.04
CA HIS A 364 4.50 -5.18 -15.79
C HIS A 364 4.06 -4.95 -14.35
N ASP A 365 2.89 -4.35 -14.18
CA ASP A 365 2.18 -4.27 -12.92
C ASP A 365 1.11 -5.38 -12.86
N PRO A 366 1.01 -6.16 -11.78
CA PRO A 366 0.01 -7.22 -11.66
C PRO A 366 -1.44 -6.73 -11.72
N LEU A 367 -1.70 -5.48 -11.32
CA LEU A 367 -3.03 -4.89 -11.30
C LEU A 367 -3.35 -4.11 -12.57
N GLU A 368 -2.35 -3.45 -13.19
CA GLU A 368 -2.53 -2.53 -14.33
C GLU A 368 -2.02 -3.10 -15.66
N GLY A 369 -1.31 -4.23 -15.63
CA GLY A 369 -0.75 -4.85 -16.83
C GLY A 369 0.59 -4.23 -17.26
N GLU A 370 0.77 -3.93 -18.54
CA GLU A 370 1.99 -3.31 -19.09
C GLU A 370 1.87 -1.79 -19.02
N VAL A 371 2.58 -1.18 -18.07
CA VAL A 371 2.52 0.25 -17.76
C VAL A 371 3.82 0.95 -18.18
N ASP A 372 3.72 2.14 -18.77
CA ASP A 372 4.87 3.00 -19.02
C ASP A 372 5.51 3.44 -17.71
N ILE A 373 6.84 3.46 -17.64
CA ILE A 373 7.54 4.12 -16.55
C ILE A 373 7.23 5.61 -16.60
N SER A 374 6.84 6.18 -15.46
CA SER A 374 6.44 7.58 -15.42
C SER A 374 7.58 8.50 -15.91
N PRO A 375 7.29 9.60 -16.59
CA PRO A 375 8.30 10.54 -17.04
C PRO A 375 9.24 11.02 -15.92
N LEU A 376 8.70 11.20 -14.72
CA LEU A 376 9.46 11.65 -13.56
C LEU A 376 10.38 10.55 -13.03
N ASP A 377 9.92 9.29 -13.04
CA ASP A 377 10.76 8.14 -12.72
C ASP A 377 11.95 8.03 -13.67
N VAL A 378 11.70 8.22 -14.97
CA VAL A 378 12.77 8.24 -15.98
C VAL A 378 13.82 9.32 -15.63
N LEU A 379 13.39 10.53 -15.32
CA LEU A 379 14.30 11.62 -14.94
C LEU A 379 15.05 11.32 -13.64
N GLN A 380 14.40 10.75 -12.63
CA GLN A 380 15.05 10.34 -11.38
C GLN A 380 16.06 9.22 -11.57
N MET A 381 15.74 8.20 -12.36
CA MET A 381 16.67 7.11 -12.70
C MET A 381 17.91 7.66 -13.39
N LEU A 382 17.75 8.51 -14.40
CA LEU A 382 18.87 9.13 -15.10
C LEU A 382 19.63 10.12 -14.22
N GLY A 383 18.97 10.77 -13.28
CA GLY A 383 19.54 11.66 -12.29
C GLY A 383 20.60 11.00 -11.39
N ARG A 384 20.65 9.66 -11.34
CA ARG A 384 21.71 8.90 -10.63
C ARG A 384 23.02 8.80 -11.41
N ALA A 385 23.08 9.33 -12.63
CA ALA A 385 24.31 9.36 -13.41
C ALA A 385 25.29 10.41 -12.89
N GLY A 386 26.55 9.98 -12.70
CA GLY A 386 27.65 10.77 -12.15
C GLY A 386 27.87 10.50 -10.65
N ARG A 387 29.10 10.08 -10.30
CA ARG A 387 29.53 9.82 -8.92
C ARG A 387 30.23 11.05 -8.36
N PRO A 388 29.64 11.76 -7.37
CA PRO A 388 30.30 12.93 -6.77
C PRO A 388 31.70 12.59 -6.25
N GLY A 389 32.69 13.43 -6.55
CA GLY A 389 34.08 13.24 -6.16
C GLY A 389 34.89 12.22 -6.99
N TYR A 390 34.26 11.56 -7.96
CA TYR A 390 34.91 10.58 -8.85
C TYR A 390 34.77 10.92 -10.33
N ASP A 391 33.61 11.45 -10.74
CA ASP A 391 33.27 11.70 -12.14
C ASP A 391 33.06 13.22 -12.35
N ASP A 392 33.56 13.76 -13.45
CA ASP A 392 33.22 15.12 -13.87
C ASP A 392 31.89 15.14 -14.64
N VAL A 393 31.61 14.06 -15.38
CA VAL A 393 30.39 13.90 -16.22
C VAL A 393 29.76 12.54 -15.97
N GLY A 394 28.45 12.53 -15.70
CA GLY A 394 27.59 11.36 -15.68
C GLY A 394 26.85 11.19 -17.01
N TYR A 395 26.54 9.97 -17.39
CA TYR A 395 25.90 9.64 -18.68
C TYR A 395 24.58 8.91 -18.44
N GLY A 396 23.47 9.50 -18.89
CA GLY A 396 22.12 8.96 -18.77
C GLY A 396 21.50 8.59 -20.11
N TRP A 397 21.14 7.33 -20.31
CA TRP A 397 20.62 6.84 -21.58
C TRP A 397 19.25 6.19 -21.44
N VAL A 398 18.30 6.57 -22.33
CA VAL A 398 17.03 5.85 -22.51
C VAL A 398 17.14 4.96 -23.76
N VAL A 399 16.88 3.69 -23.60
CA VAL A 399 16.77 2.72 -24.72
C VAL A 399 15.29 2.46 -24.99
N CYS A 400 14.78 2.91 -26.12
CA CYS A 400 13.36 2.79 -26.46
C CYS A 400 13.16 2.38 -27.92
N ASP A 401 11.91 2.10 -28.30
CA ASP A 401 11.51 1.96 -29.69
C ASP A 401 11.72 3.27 -30.45
N ARG A 402 11.73 3.17 -31.76
CA ARG A 402 11.85 4.36 -32.65
C ARG A 402 10.65 5.27 -32.52
N ASP A 403 9.46 4.72 -32.33
CA ASP A 403 8.21 5.47 -32.25
C ASP A 403 8.14 6.29 -30.97
N ASP A 404 8.78 5.81 -29.88
CA ASP A 404 8.84 6.51 -28.61
C ASP A 404 10.02 7.50 -28.49
N ALA A 405 10.94 7.51 -29.45
CA ALA A 405 12.19 8.28 -29.35
C ALA A 405 11.96 9.78 -29.19
N ASP A 406 10.99 10.35 -29.89
CA ASP A 406 10.70 11.78 -29.82
C ASP A 406 10.03 12.18 -28.49
N LYS A 407 9.21 11.27 -27.92
CA LYS A 407 8.65 11.41 -26.57
C LYS A 407 9.77 11.59 -25.52
N TYR A 408 10.74 10.68 -25.51
CA TYR A 408 11.84 10.74 -24.53
C TYR A 408 12.84 11.87 -24.81
N ARG A 409 13.09 12.25 -26.08
CA ARG A 409 13.90 13.42 -26.40
C ARG A 409 13.25 14.71 -25.92
N GLY A 410 11.92 14.83 -26.07
CA GLY A 410 11.16 15.94 -25.52
C GLY A 410 11.28 16.01 -24.01
N LEU A 411 11.03 14.88 -23.33
CA LEU A 411 11.14 14.76 -21.87
C LEU A 411 12.51 15.20 -21.34
N LEU A 412 13.60 14.71 -21.97
CA LEU A 412 14.97 15.02 -21.52
C LEU A 412 15.35 16.48 -21.76
N ARG A 413 14.72 17.18 -22.70
CA ARG A 413 15.00 18.58 -23.02
C ARG A 413 14.15 19.58 -22.24
N GLU A 414 12.87 19.25 -22.03
CA GLU A 414 11.86 20.19 -21.54
C GLU A 414 11.44 19.87 -20.09
N GLY A 415 11.74 18.65 -19.62
CA GLY A 415 11.21 18.15 -18.37
C GLY A 415 9.75 17.74 -18.50
N LYS A 416 9.08 17.57 -17.38
CA LYS A 416 7.65 17.24 -17.27
C LYS A 416 7.00 18.22 -16.30
N GLU A 417 5.95 18.90 -16.74
CA GLU A 417 5.07 19.63 -15.81
C GLU A 417 4.33 18.67 -14.90
N ILE A 418 4.18 19.06 -13.66
CA ILE A 418 3.42 18.32 -12.67
C ILE A 418 1.93 18.63 -12.87
N GLU A 419 1.14 17.60 -13.01
CA GLU A 419 -0.31 17.70 -13.15
C GLU A 419 -1.00 17.18 -11.88
N SER A 420 -2.24 17.60 -11.68
CA SER A 420 -3.07 17.05 -10.63
C SER A 420 -3.81 15.81 -11.14
N GLU A 421 -3.80 14.74 -10.37
CA GLU A 421 -4.55 13.51 -10.61
C GLU A 421 -5.88 13.47 -9.84
N LEU A 422 -6.28 14.56 -9.19
CA LEU A 422 -7.49 14.62 -8.37
C LEU A 422 -8.78 14.38 -9.18
N ASP A 423 -8.83 14.87 -10.43
CA ASP A 423 -10.03 14.79 -11.29
C ASP A 423 -10.44 13.34 -11.58
N ALA A 424 -9.47 12.43 -11.67
CA ALA A 424 -9.72 11.02 -11.97
C ALA A 424 -10.48 10.27 -10.85
N GLU A 425 -10.37 10.74 -9.60
CA GLU A 425 -11.00 10.14 -8.42
C GLU A 425 -11.77 11.18 -7.59
N LEU A 426 -12.27 12.23 -8.25
CA LEU A 426 -12.94 13.36 -7.60
C LEU A 426 -14.18 12.91 -6.82
N ASP A 427 -14.95 11.97 -7.33
CA ASP A 427 -16.12 11.38 -6.69
C ASP A 427 -15.78 10.70 -5.35
N ALA A 428 -14.72 9.89 -5.31
CA ALA A 428 -14.27 9.22 -4.11
C ALA A 428 -13.74 10.20 -3.05
N HIS A 429 -13.02 11.23 -3.49
CA HIS A 429 -12.50 12.27 -2.60
C HIS A 429 -13.63 13.16 -2.06
N LEU A 430 -14.60 13.56 -2.88
CA LEU A 430 -15.79 14.29 -2.43
C LEU A 430 -16.60 13.49 -1.42
N ASN A 431 -16.87 12.21 -1.71
CA ASN A 431 -17.54 11.33 -0.75
C ASN A 431 -16.78 11.26 0.58
N ALA A 432 -15.45 11.21 0.53
CA ALA A 432 -14.64 11.16 1.74
C ALA A 432 -14.73 12.46 2.57
N GLU A 433 -14.66 13.63 1.93
CA GLU A 433 -14.79 14.93 2.59
C GLU A 433 -16.18 15.15 3.17
N ILE A 434 -17.24 14.71 2.47
CA ILE A 434 -18.61 14.73 2.98
C ILE A 434 -18.74 13.77 4.18
N ALA A 435 -18.15 12.58 4.10
CA ALA A 435 -18.18 11.60 5.19
C ALA A 435 -17.50 12.09 6.48
N MET A 436 -16.50 12.95 6.36
CA MET A 436 -15.84 13.61 7.47
C MET A 436 -16.57 14.87 7.97
N GLY A 437 -17.60 15.33 7.25
CA GLY A 437 -18.33 16.57 7.56
C GLY A 437 -17.56 17.86 7.22
N THR A 438 -16.50 17.73 6.43
CA THR A 438 -15.73 18.84 5.88
C THR A 438 -16.56 19.64 4.88
N ILE A 439 -17.31 18.94 4.06
CA ILE A 439 -18.21 19.45 3.02
C ILE A 439 -19.65 19.18 3.47
N ARG A 440 -20.48 20.23 3.49
CA ARG A 440 -21.88 20.18 3.89
C ARG A 440 -22.84 20.71 2.84
N ASP A 441 -22.31 21.42 1.83
CA ASP A 441 -23.08 21.95 0.71
C ASP A 441 -22.16 22.19 -0.52
N LEU A 442 -22.74 22.67 -1.62
CA LEU A 442 -21.99 22.93 -2.86
C LEU A 442 -20.98 24.08 -2.73
N ASP A 443 -21.23 25.05 -1.86
CA ASP A 443 -20.29 26.16 -1.66
C ASP A 443 -19.09 25.70 -0.84
N ASP A 444 -19.26 24.78 0.13
CA ASP A 444 -18.17 24.10 0.83
C ASP A 444 -17.30 23.27 -0.16
N VAL A 445 -17.91 22.60 -1.17
CA VAL A 445 -17.14 21.89 -2.21
C VAL A 445 -16.24 22.84 -2.97
N MET A 446 -16.78 23.99 -3.41
CA MET A 446 -15.97 24.96 -4.14
C MET A 446 -14.85 25.54 -3.29
N ALA A 447 -15.13 25.86 -2.03
CA ALA A 447 -14.13 26.33 -1.07
C ALA A 447 -13.05 25.27 -0.79
N TRP A 448 -13.42 23.99 -0.74
CA TRP A 448 -12.46 22.90 -0.62
C TRP A 448 -11.59 22.77 -1.87
N LEU A 449 -12.17 22.80 -3.08
CA LEU A 449 -11.42 22.74 -4.33
C LEU A 449 -10.40 23.87 -4.45
N GLU A 450 -10.74 25.10 -4.00
CA GLU A 450 -9.82 26.24 -4.00
C GLU A 450 -8.55 25.99 -3.18
N THR A 451 -8.56 25.02 -2.26
CA THR A 451 -7.38 24.61 -1.47
C THR A 451 -6.51 23.55 -2.17
N THR A 452 -6.92 23.07 -3.34
CA THR A 452 -6.26 21.97 -4.04
C THR A 452 -5.30 22.45 -5.14
N TYR A 453 -4.31 21.62 -5.46
CA TYR A 453 -3.42 21.83 -6.59
C TYR A 453 -4.18 21.78 -7.94
N PHE A 454 -5.19 20.90 -8.01
CA PHE A 454 -6.11 20.82 -9.14
C PHE A 454 -6.71 22.18 -9.51
N TYR A 455 -7.15 22.94 -8.53
CA TYR A 455 -7.74 24.25 -8.77
C TYR A 455 -6.73 25.26 -9.31
N VAL A 456 -5.50 25.24 -8.80
CA VAL A 456 -4.40 26.06 -9.31
C VAL A 456 -4.12 25.73 -10.77
N ARG A 457 -3.97 24.44 -11.09
CA ARG A 457 -3.74 23.98 -12.46
C ARG A 457 -4.92 24.33 -13.38
N ALA A 458 -6.16 24.15 -12.90
CA ALA A 458 -7.36 24.49 -13.66
C ALA A 458 -7.45 25.98 -13.97
N ARG A 459 -6.94 26.86 -13.10
CA ARG A 459 -6.83 28.29 -13.36
C ARG A 459 -5.71 28.63 -14.35
N SER A 460 -4.56 27.97 -14.22
CA SER A 460 -3.40 28.20 -15.09
C SER A 460 -3.65 27.66 -16.50
N GLU A 461 -4.34 26.53 -16.64
CA GLU A 461 -4.65 25.89 -17.91
C GLU A 461 -6.16 25.63 -18.10
N PRO A 462 -6.98 26.70 -18.21
CA PRO A 462 -8.44 26.60 -18.13
C PRO A 462 -9.08 25.76 -19.25
N GLU A 463 -8.49 25.71 -20.44
CA GLU A 463 -8.99 24.90 -21.55
C GLU A 463 -8.76 23.40 -21.30
N ARG A 464 -7.60 23.05 -20.77
CA ARG A 464 -7.21 21.65 -20.49
C ARG A 464 -8.06 21.04 -19.37
N TYR A 465 -8.28 21.80 -18.31
CA TYR A 465 -8.99 21.37 -17.11
C TYR A 465 -10.49 21.66 -17.14
N GLY A 466 -11.01 22.32 -18.21
CA GLY A 466 -12.42 22.67 -18.31
C GLY A 466 -12.90 23.59 -17.18
N PHE A 467 -12.08 24.59 -16.82
CA PHE A 467 -12.34 25.48 -15.66
C PHE A 467 -13.67 26.22 -15.75
N ALA A 468 -14.11 26.59 -16.96
CA ALA A 468 -15.38 27.29 -17.16
C ALA A 468 -16.59 26.48 -16.67
N ASP A 469 -16.53 25.15 -16.78
CA ASP A 469 -17.63 24.25 -16.46
C ASP A 469 -17.38 23.49 -15.13
N LEU A 470 -16.32 23.85 -14.39
CA LEU A 470 -15.90 23.13 -13.19
C LEU A 470 -17.02 23.01 -12.15
N ARG A 471 -17.72 24.12 -11.87
CA ARG A 471 -18.83 24.11 -10.90
C ARG A 471 -19.99 23.21 -11.33
N GLU A 472 -20.26 23.11 -12.62
CA GLU A 472 -21.33 22.25 -13.17
C GLU A 472 -20.90 20.77 -13.09
N ARG A 473 -19.64 20.46 -13.41
CA ARG A 473 -19.08 19.10 -13.26
C ARG A 473 -19.15 18.62 -11.82
N VAL A 474 -18.70 19.44 -10.87
CA VAL A 474 -18.76 19.14 -9.44
C VAL A 474 -20.19 18.89 -8.98
N ARG A 475 -21.14 19.71 -9.44
CA ARG A 475 -22.55 19.51 -9.14
C ARG A 475 -23.06 18.18 -9.71
N ALA A 476 -22.70 17.85 -10.93
CA ALA A 476 -23.07 16.55 -11.53
C ALA A 476 -22.49 15.39 -10.72
N THR A 477 -21.24 15.48 -10.30
CA THR A 477 -20.62 14.47 -9.41
C THR A 477 -21.38 14.31 -8.09
N LEU A 478 -21.81 15.41 -7.45
CA LEU A 478 -22.66 15.35 -6.25
C LEU A 478 -24.02 14.71 -6.53
N ASP A 479 -24.66 15.07 -7.64
CA ASP A 479 -25.94 14.49 -8.04
C ASP A 479 -25.81 12.98 -8.29
N ASP A 480 -24.67 12.52 -8.87
CA ASP A 480 -24.35 11.11 -9.05
C ASP A 480 -24.12 10.40 -7.71
N LEU A 481 -23.40 11.01 -6.76
CA LEU A 481 -23.20 10.47 -5.42
C LEU A 481 -24.52 10.30 -4.66
N VAL A 482 -25.47 11.23 -4.84
CA VAL A 482 -26.82 11.13 -4.26
C VAL A 482 -27.62 10.02 -4.95
N ALA A 483 -27.62 9.97 -6.29
CA ALA A 483 -28.33 8.95 -7.05
C ALA A 483 -27.85 7.53 -6.75
N ASP A 484 -26.54 7.38 -6.50
CA ASP A 484 -25.91 6.11 -6.15
C ASP A 484 -26.01 5.76 -4.63
N GLY A 485 -26.61 6.65 -3.84
CA GLY A 485 -26.88 6.43 -2.42
C GLY A 485 -25.67 6.56 -1.48
N PHE A 486 -24.58 7.18 -1.93
CA PHE A 486 -23.40 7.48 -1.06
C PHE A 486 -23.65 8.71 -0.20
N VAL A 487 -24.39 9.65 -0.71
CA VAL A 487 -24.71 10.93 -0.09
C VAL A 487 -26.22 11.09 -0.05
N GLU A 488 -26.72 11.73 0.97
CA GLU A 488 -28.12 12.18 1.10
C GLU A 488 -28.18 13.69 1.22
N THR A 489 -29.27 14.28 0.73
CA THR A 489 -29.52 15.71 0.79
C THR A 489 -30.69 16.00 1.74
N ASP A 490 -30.59 17.10 2.47
CA ASP A 490 -31.66 17.60 3.32
C ASP A 490 -32.54 18.66 2.59
N ASP A 491 -33.55 19.17 3.27
CA ASP A 491 -34.48 20.17 2.74
C ASP A 491 -33.80 21.54 2.43
N ASP A 492 -32.67 21.82 3.05
CA ASP A 492 -31.87 23.06 2.87
C ASP A 492 -30.74 22.87 1.81
N LEU A 493 -30.73 21.77 1.08
CA LEU A 493 -29.70 21.36 0.11
C LEU A 493 -28.34 21.07 0.77
N GLY A 494 -28.32 20.82 2.07
CA GLY A 494 -27.16 20.29 2.76
C GLY A 494 -26.89 18.84 2.37
N VAL A 495 -25.62 18.43 2.38
CA VAL A 495 -25.19 17.07 2.02
C VAL A 495 -24.61 16.36 3.22
N SER A 496 -24.92 15.08 3.36
CA SER A 496 -24.31 14.21 4.36
C SER A 496 -24.09 12.79 3.83
N ALA A 497 -23.06 12.11 4.32
CA ALA A 497 -22.76 10.76 3.87
C ALA A 497 -23.73 9.75 4.49
N THR A 498 -24.23 8.84 3.69
CA THR A 498 -24.98 7.66 4.13
C THR A 498 -24.04 6.65 4.82
N PRO A 499 -24.57 5.58 5.47
CA PRO A 499 -23.71 4.48 5.92
C PRO A 499 -22.87 3.87 4.79
N LEU A 500 -23.40 3.80 3.56
CA LEU A 500 -22.68 3.33 2.37
C LEU A 500 -21.49 4.24 2.05
N GLY A 501 -21.71 5.56 1.97
CA GLY A 501 -20.65 6.53 1.71
C GLY A 501 -19.58 6.54 2.79
N ARG A 502 -19.97 6.43 4.07
CA ARG A 502 -19.02 6.33 5.18
C ARG A 502 -18.14 5.09 5.11
N LEU A 503 -18.69 3.92 4.76
CA LEU A 503 -17.92 2.70 4.61
C LEU A 503 -16.99 2.74 3.39
N ALA A 504 -17.46 3.26 2.26
CA ALA A 504 -16.61 3.47 1.07
C ALA A 504 -15.39 4.34 1.41
N SER A 505 -15.61 5.47 2.08
CA SER A 505 -14.53 6.35 2.54
C SER A 505 -13.59 5.69 3.55
N LYS A 506 -14.13 4.99 4.57
CA LYS A 506 -13.35 4.33 5.63
C LYS A 506 -12.37 3.30 5.09
N TYR A 507 -12.77 2.56 4.04
CA TYR A 507 -12.01 1.47 3.45
C TYR A 507 -11.32 1.81 2.13
N TYR A 508 -11.35 3.07 1.71
CA TYR A 508 -10.74 3.52 0.46
C TYR A 508 -11.20 2.71 -0.75
N LEU A 509 -12.49 2.44 -0.82
CA LEU A 509 -13.07 1.71 -1.93
C LEU A 509 -13.37 2.64 -3.11
N ARG A 510 -13.12 2.16 -4.31
CA ARG A 510 -13.73 2.72 -5.50
C ARG A 510 -15.25 2.59 -5.39
N LEU A 511 -16.00 3.61 -5.80
CA LEU A 511 -17.45 3.64 -5.60
C LEU A 511 -18.19 2.47 -6.27
N PRO A 512 -17.81 2.00 -7.49
CA PRO A 512 -18.41 0.80 -8.07
C PRO A 512 -18.23 -0.45 -7.20
N THR A 513 -17.09 -0.60 -6.53
CA THR A 513 -16.84 -1.71 -5.58
C THR A 513 -17.76 -1.63 -4.37
N ALA A 514 -17.91 -0.44 -3.79
CA ALA A 514 -18.81 -0.23 -2.66
C ALA A 514 -20.27 -0.58 -3.03
N ARG A 515 -20.73 -0.20 -4.22
CA ARG A 515 -22.07 -0.60 -4.72
C ARG A 515 -22.19 -2.10 -4.91
N ARG A 516 -21.17 -2.76 -5.47
CA ARG A 516 -21.15 -4.22 -5.64
C ARG A 516 -21.22 -4.93 -4.29
N PHE A 517 -20.50 -4.44 -3.29
CA PHE A 517 -20.53 -5.01 -1.94
C PHE A 517 -21.90 -4.82 -1.27
N HIS A 518 -22.48 -3.62 -1.40
CA HIS A 518 -23.83 -3.37 -0.90
C HIS A 518 -24.86 -4.29 -1.58
N ALA A 519 -24.82 -4.43 -2.89
CA ALA A 519 -25.70 -5.33 -3.63
C ALA A 519 -25.55 -6.80 -3.22
N LEU A 520 -24.35 -7.27 -2.86
CA LEU A 520 -24.13 -8.61 -2.29
C LEU A 520 -24.86 -8.78 -0.97
N THR A 521 -24.88 -7.74 -0.12
CA THR A 521 -25.55 -7.81 1.19
C THR A 521 -27.05 -7.92 1.11
N GLU A 522 -27.67 -7.60 -0.03
CA GLU A 522 -29.10 -7.73 -0.29
C GLU A 522 -29.50 -9.11 -0.86
N ARG A 523 -28.51 -9.95 -1.22
CA ARG A 523 -28.78 -11.31 -1.73
C ARG A 523 -29.16 -12.27 -0.60
N ASP A 524 -30.05 -13.24 -0.88
CA ASP A 524 -30.35 -14.37 0.00
C ASP A 524 -30.64 -15.62 -0.87
N PRO A 525 -29.83 -16.68 -0.74
CA PRO A 525 -28.67 -16.87 0.13
C PRO A 525 -27.39 -16.24 -0.45
N VAL A 526 -26.43 -15.92 0.44
CA VAL A 526 -25.04 -15.60 0.09
C VAL A 526 -24.16 -16.81 0.40
N ASP A 527 -23.36 -17.25 -0.56
CA ASP A 527 -22.40 -18.35 -0.44
C ASP A 527 -20.95 -17.91 -0.65
N VAL A 528 -20.01 -18.85 -0.57
CA VAL A 528 -18.57 -18.57 -0.73
C VAL A 528 -18.26 -18.06 -2.14
N GLU A 529 -18.90 -18.63 -3.15
CA GLU A 529 -18.68 -18.29 -4.55
C GLU A 529 -19.12 -16.84 -4.82
N ALA A 530 -20.30 -16.43 -4.31
CA ALA A 530 -20.79 -15.06 -4.40
C ALA A 530 -19.86 -14.04 -3.69
N VAL A 531 -19.27 -14.39 -2.55
CA VAL A 531 -18.31 -13.55 -1.85
C VAL A 531 -17.03 -13.38 -2.68
N LEU A 532 -16.47 -14.47 -3.21
CA LEU A 532 -15.28 -14.43 -4.05
C LEU A 532 -15.52 -13.69 -5.36
N GLU A 533 -16.68 -13.91 -5.99
CA GLU A 533 -17.10 -13.20 -7.21
C GLU A 533 -17.24 -11.70 -6.98
N ALA A 534 -17.83 -11.29 -5.86
CA ALA A 534 -17.96 -9.88 -5.53
C ALA A 534 -16.60 -9.20 -5.35
N VAL A 535 -15.66 -9.89 -4.69
CA VAL A 535 -14.29 -9.37 -4.49
C VAL A 535 -13.49 -9.40 -5.80
N ALA A 536 -13.54 -10.49 -6.55
CA ALA A 536 -12.79 -10.60 -7.81
C ALA A 536 -13.31 -9.64 -8.88
N GLY A 537 -14.59 -9.28 -8.86
CA GLY A 537 -15.19 -8.27 -9.75
C GLY A 537 -15.13 -6.84 -9.19
N ALA A 538 -14.32 -6.57 -8.18
CA ALA A 538 -14.11 -5.23 -7.66
C ALA A 538 -13.37 -4.36 -8.67
N ALA A 539 -13.72 -3.07 -8.75
CA ALA A 539 -13.10 -2.11 -9.68
C ALA A 539 -11.59 -1.94 -9.46
N GLU A 540 -11.09 -2.27 -8.28
CA GLU A 540 -9.67 -2.33 -7.96
C GLU A 540 -8.90 -3.38 -8.77
N PHE A 541 -9.59 -4.31 -9.41
CA PHE A 541 -9.01 -5.36 -10.27
C PHE A 541 -9.34 -5.20 -11.77
N ASP A 542 -10.00 -4.11 -12.18
CA ASP A 542 -10.43 -3.92 -13.57
C ASP A 542 -9.26 -3.89 -14.56
N SER A 543 -8.09 -3.43 -14.11
CA SER A 543 -6.88 -3.35 -14.93
C SER A 543 -6.03 -4.63 -14.91
N VAL A 544 -6.40 -5.65 -14.12
CA VAL A 544 -5.68 -6.94 -14.09
C VAL A 544 -5.74 -7.60 -15.46
N SER A 545 -4.58 -7.98 -15.99
CA SER A 545 -4.47 -8.68 -17.27
C SER A 545 -4.33 -10.19 -17.11
N ALA A 546 -5.05 -10.96 -17.90
CA ALA A 546 -4.86 -12.40 -18.03
C ALA A 546 -4.00 -12.71 -19.26
N ARG A 547 -2.87 -13.38 -19.05
CA ARG A 547 -1.98 -13.79 -20.14
C ARG A 547 -2.49 -15.07 -20.81
N GLN A 548 -2.26 -15.23 -22.13
CA GLN A 548 -2.67 -16.44 -22.84
C GLN A 548 -2.09 -17.73 -22.22
N ALA A 549 -0.89 -17.67 -21.65
CA ALA A 549 -0.25 -18.82 -21.01
C ALA A 549 -0.90 -19.23 -19.67
N GLU A 550 -1.67 -18.35 -19.04
CA GLU A 550 -2.33 -18.57 -17.76
C GLU A 550 -3.73 -19.19 -17.90
N THR A 551 -4.31 -19.16 -19.12
CA THR A 551 -5.70 -19.56 -19.38
C THR A 551 -5.98 -20.99 -18.93
N ASP A 552 -5.09 -21.95 -19.25
CA ASP A 552 -5.27 -23.36 -18.86
C ASP A 552 -5.28 -23.53 -17.34
N ALA A 553 -4.43 -22.78 -16.61
CA ALA A 553 -4.38 -22.81 -15.15
C ALA A 553 -5.64 -22.20 -14.52
N VAL A 554 -6.11 -21.06 -15.06
CA VAL A 554 -7.36 -20.42 -14.63
C VAL A 554 -8.56 -21.35 -14.83
N ASP A 555 -8.69 -21.94 -16.01
CA ASP A 555 -9.80 -22.84 -16.32
C ASP A 555 -9.77 -24.14 -15.49
N ALA A 556 -8.56 -24.63 -15.18
CA ALA A 556 -8.43 -25.83 -14.32
C ALA A 556 -8.88 -25.54 -12.87
N VAL A 557 -8.53 -24.38 -12.32
CA VAL A 557 -8.95 -23.99 -10.95
C VAL A 557 -10.45 -23.74 -10.89
N LEU A 558 -11.01 -23.08 -11.92
CA LEU A 558 -12.43 -22.71 -11.95
C LEU A 558 -13.32 -23.78 -12.59
N ALA A 559 -12.83 -25.01 -12.74
CA ALA A 559 -13.61 -26.10 -13.30
C ALA A 559 -14.84 -26.39 -12.41
N GLY A 560 -16.04 -26.05 -12.91
CA GLY A 560 -17.32 -26.20 -12.19
C GLY A 560 -17.76 -24.97 -11.37
N VAL A 561 -17.01 -23.88 -11.37
CA VAL A 561 -17.44 -22.59 -10.82
C VAL A 561 -18.17 -21.83 -11.91
N ASP A 562 -19.44 -21.47 -11.62
CA ASP A 562 -20.28 -20.65 -12.52
C ASP A 562 -20.20 -19.18 -12.05
N ALA A 563 -19.32 -18.40 -12.66
CA ALA A 563 -19.14 -16.99 -12.33
C ALA A 563 -19.18 -16.15 -13.60
N ASP A 564 -19.90 -15.04 -13.55
CA ASP A 564 -20.04 -14.06 -14.65
C ASP A 564 -18.89 -13.04 -14.62
N LEU A 565 -17.65 -13.56 -14.71
CA LEU A 565 -16.43 -12.77 -14.75
C LEU A 565 -15.55 -13.17 -15.93
N GLU A 566 -14.94 -12.20 -16.59
CA GLU A 566 -14.08 -12.38 -17.76
C GLU A 566 -12.67 -11.82 -17.52
N GLY A 567 -11.73 -12.16 -18.40
CA GLY A 567 -10.39 -11.58 -18.44
C GLY A 567 -9.63 -11.65 -17.12
N GLY A 568 -9.14 -10.49 -16.68
CA GLY A 568 -8.37 -10.36 -15.43
C GLY A 568 -9.15 -10.70 -14.18
N ASN A 569 -10.41 -10.29 -14.09
CA ASN A 569 -11.26 -10.58 -12.94
C ASN A 569 -11.49 -12.10 -12.76
N ARG A 570 -11.59 -12.85 -13.89
CA ARG A 570 -11.63 -14.30 -13.84
C ARG A 570 -10.32 -14.91 -13.32
N LYS A 571 -9.17 -14.34 -13.68
CA LYS A 571 -7.86 -14.71 -13.12
C LYS A 571 -7.79 -14.43 -11.61
N VAL A 572 -8.28 -13.27 -11.17
CA VAL A 572 -8.37 -12.94 -9.73
C VAL A 572 -9.21 -13.98 -9.00
N LEU A 573 -10.38 -14.33 -9.52
CA LEU A 573 -11.24 -15.36 -8.94
C LEU A 573 -10.53 -16.71 -8.82
N ALA A 574 -9.77 -17.11 -9.84
CA ALA A 574 -8.99 -18.35 -9.81
C ALA A 574 -7.90 -18.32 -8.72
N ILE A 575 -7.17 -17.21 -8.61
CA ILE A 575 -6.14 -17.04 -7.57
C ILE A 575 -6.77 -17.12 -6.17
N LEU A 576 -7.86 -16.40 -5.91
CA LEU A 576 -8.52 -16.41 -4.60
C LEU A 576 -9.12 -17.79 -4.26
N THR A 577 -9.69 -18.48 -5.25
CA THR A 577 -10.20 -19.83 -5.08
C THR A 577 -9.09 -20.82 -4.70
N ALA A 578 -7.94 -20.72 -5.40
CA ALA A 578 -6.79 -21.58 -5.13
C ALA A 578 -6.10 -21.23 -3.80
N ALA A 579 -6.01 -19.96 -3.46
CA ALA A 579 -5.41 -19.48 -2.20
C ALA A 579 -6.12 -20.03 -0.97
N MET A 580 -7.45 -20.23 -1.02
CA MET A 580 -8.21 -20.81 0.10
C MET A 580 -7.74 -22.20 0.54
N ASP A 581 -7.05 -22.93 -0.31
CA ASP A 581 -6.56 -24.29 -0.05
C ASP A 581 -5.04 -24.42 -0.25
N ASP A 582 -4.29 -23.29 -0.26
CA ASP A 582 -2.84 -23.18 -0.51
C ASP A 582 -2.40 -23.92 -1.80
N ALA A 583 -3.23 -23.83 -2.83
CA ALA A 583 -3.10 -24.61 -4.06
C ALA A 583 -2.85 -23.74 -5.30
N THR A 584 -2.29 -22.54 -5.15
CA THR A 584 -2.06 -21.59 -6.26
C THR A 584 -1.11 -22.19 -7.30
N PRO A 585 -1.56 -22.37 -8.57
CA PRO A 585 -0.75 -22.89 -9.66
C PRO A 585 0.52 -22.09 -9.89
N ALA A 586 1.59 -22.75 -10.35
CA ALA A 586 2.88 -22.12 -10.59
C ALA A 586 2.80 -20.96 -11.59
N ASP A 587 1.94 -21.08 -12.60
CA ASP A 587 1.76 -20.07 -13.65
C ASP A 587 1.06 -18.80 -13.17
N LEU A 588 0.37 -18.84 -12.01
CA LEU A 588 -0.32 -17.71 -11.40
C LEU A 588 0.43 -17.07 -10.22
N ARG A 589 1.52 -17.68 -9.74
CA ARG A 589 2.23 -17.27 -8.52
C ARG A 589 2.88 -15.89 -8.59
N ASP A 590 3.31 -15.46 -9.76
CA ASP A 590 4.01 -14.19 -9.92
C ASP A 590 3.13 -12.99 -9.50
N ASP A 591 1.83 -13.05 -9.80
CA ASP A 591 0.86 -12.01 -9.52
C ASP A 591 0.04 -12.29 -8.23
N ALA A 592 0.00 -13.54 -7.77
CA ALA A 592 -0.87 -14.01 -6.69
C ALA A 592 -0.70 -13.20 -5.41
N TRP A 593 0.54 -12.96 -4.96
CA TRP A 593 0.78 -12.23 -3.70
C TRP A 593 0.18 -10.82 -3.69
N VAL A 594 0.29 -10.08 -4.80
CA VAL A 594 -0.26 -8.72 -4.91
C VAL A 594 -1.78 -8.77 -4.92
N ILE A 595 -2.35 -9.69 -5.69
CA ILE A 595 -3.80 -9.88 -5.82
C ILE A 595 -4.41 -10.31 -4.48
N GLU A 596 -3.84 -11.31 -3.81
CA GLU A 596 -4.30 -11.80 -2.50
C GLU A 596 -4.27 -10.70 -1.44
N ARG A 597 -3.20 -9.89 -1.41
CA ARG A 597 -3.09 -8.79 -0.44
C ARG A 597 -4.14 -7.70 -0.66
N ASN A 598 -4.43 -7.34 -1.91
CA ASN A 598 -5.52 -6.42 -2.22
C ASN A 598 -6.89 -7.02 -1.90
N ALA A 599 -7.09 -8.29 -2.23
CA ALA A 599 -8.34 -9.00 -1.93
C ALA A 599 -8.62 -9.10 -0.42
N LEU A 600 -7.58 -9.32 0.42
CA LEU A 600 -7.74 -9.33 1.88
C LEU A 600 -8.21 -7.98 2.42
N ARG A 601 -7.69 -6.86 1.86
CA ARG A 601 -8.20 -5.52 2.19
C ARG A 601 -9.67 -5.37 1.81
N LEU A 602 -10.06 -5.86 0.64
CA LEU A 602 -11.44 -5.81 0.15
C LEU A 602 -12.37 -6.74 0.94
N LEU A 603 -11.91 -7.92 1.33
CA LEU A 603 -12.66 -8.84 2.22
C LEU A 603 -12.90 -8.23 3.60
N ALA A 604 -11.90 -7.55 4.17
CA ALA A 604 -12.08 -6.82 5.42
C ALA A 604 -13.12 -5.70 5.30
N ALA A 605 -13.14 -4.98 4.16
CA ALA A 605 -14.20 -4.01 3.88
C ALA A 605 -15.57 -4.67 3.73
N LEU A 606 -15.67 -5.73 2.91
CA LEU A 606 -16.91 -6.46 2.66
C LEU A 606 -17.51 -7.03 3.95
N ARG A 607 -16.68 -7.47 4.89
CA ARG A 607 -17.13 -7.91 6.22
C ARG A 607 -17.85 -6.80 6.97
N GLU A 608 -17.36 -5.58 6.93
CA GLU A 608 -18.03 -4.43 7.58
C GLU A 608 -19.32 -4.04 6.84
N PHE A 609 -19.36 -4.17 5.51
CA PHE A 609 -20.60 -4.02 4.75
C PHE A 609 -21.63 -5.07 5.19
N ALA A 610 -21.21 -6.32 5.28
CA ALA A 610 -22.08 -7.40 5.73
C ALA A 610 -22.55 -7.19 7.19
N ALA A 611 -21.67 -6.69 8.07
CA ALA A 611 -22.03 -6.38 9.45
C ALA A 611 -23.02 -5.20 9.57
N THR A 612 -22.98 -4.26 8.60
CA THR A 612 -23.82 -3.05 8.59
C THR A 612 -25.18 -3.31 7.92
N PHE A 613 -25.20 -4.05 6.81
CA PHE A 613 -26.36 -4.13 5.92
C PHE A 613 -26.99 -5.53 5.82
N ALA A 614 -26.33 -6.58 6.30
CA ALA A 614 -26.78 -7.96 6.14
C ALA A 614 -26.99 -8.68 7.47
N ASP A 615 -27.48 -9.93 7.37
CA ASP A 615 -27.55 -10.87 8.50
C ASP A 615 -26.15 -11.21 9.04
N PRO A 616 -25.96 -11.36 10.36
CA PRO A 616 -24.68 -11.76 10.97
C PRO A 616 -24.04 -13.02 10.36
N ARG A 617 -24.83 -13.89 9.73
CA ARG A 617 -24.33 -15.06 8.99
C ARG A 617 -23.45 -14.67 7.80
N VAL A 618 -23.83 -13.60 7.09
CA VAL A 618 -23.06 -13.12 5.93
C VAL A 618 -21.72 -12.55 6.40
N ALA A 619 -21.70 -11.75 7.46
CA ALA A 619 -20.48 -11.25 8.04
C ALA A 619 -19.54 -12.39 8.52
N ASN A 620 -20.10 -13.41 9.19
CA ASN A 620 -19.34 -14.60 9.58
C ASN A 620 -18.84 -15.41 8.36
N LEU A 621 -19.63 -15.51 7.29
CA LEU A 621 -19.19 -16.15 6.05
C LEU A 621 -18.00 -15.41 5.45
N VAL A 622 -18.10 -14.08 5.29
CA VAL A 622 -17.03 -13.25 4.76
C VAL A 622 -15.77 -13.37 5.62
N ARG A 623 -15.90 -13.34 6.96
CA ARG A 623 -14.76 -13.51 7.88
C ARG A 623 -14.07 -14.87 7.71
N ARG A 624 -14.81 -15.94 7.46
CA ARG A 624 -14.23 -17.26 7.17
C ARG A 624 -13.55 -17.33 5.80
N VAL A 625 -14.12 -16.68 4.79
CA VAL A 625 -13.49 -16.57 3.47
C VAL A 625 -12.19 -15.77 3.58
N GLU A 626 -12.21 -14.63 4.26
CA GLU A 626 -11.03 -13.82 4.55
C GLU A 626 -9.91 -14.66 5.19
N ALA A 627 -10.23 -15.41 6.26
CA ALA A 627 -9.26 -16.26 6.94
C ALA A 627 -8.74 -17.41 6.06
N ARG A 628 -9.56 -17.96 5.18
CA ARG A 628 -9.11 -19.00 4.25
C ARG A 628 -8.18 -18.46 3.16
N VAL A 629 -8.48 -17.30 2.62
CA VAL A 629 -7.59 -16.65 1.64
C VAL A 629 -6.25 -16.27 2.27
N ASP A 630 -6.27 -15.77 3.52
CA ASP A 630 -5.05 -15.35 4.23
C ASP A 630 -4.15 -16.53 4.64
N HIS A 631 -4.76 -17.68 4.99
CA HIS A 631 -4.05 -18.79 5.60
C HIS A 631 -4.03 -20.09 4.77
N GLY A 632 -4.75 -20.18 3.67
CA GLY A 632 -4.77 -21.37 2.83
C GLY A 632 -5.23 -22.62 3.59
N VAL A 633 -6.31 -22.54 4.37
CA VAL A 633 -6.78 -23.63 5.23
C VAL A 633 -8.12 -24.22 4.76
N PRO A 634 -8.32 -25.55 4.92
CA PRO A 634 -9.59 -26.20 4.60
C PRO A 634 -10.77 -25.60 5.36
N ARG A 635 -11.97 -25.70 4.77
CA ARG A 635 -13.20 -25.13 5.32
C ARG A 635 -13.50 -25.55 6.77
N ASP A 636 -13.23 -26.81 7.10
CA ASP A 636 -13.49 -27.38 8.43
C ASP A 636 -12.45 -26.96 9.47
N ALA A 637 -11.24 -26.56 9.04
CA ALA A 637 -10.15 -26.15 9.90
C ALA A 637 -10.01 -24.61 10.06
N VAL A 638 -10.85 -23.83 9.37
CA VAL A 638 -10.75 -22.36 9.40
C VAL A 638 -10.88 -21.79 10.81
N GLY A 639 -11.66 -22.45 11.69
CA GLY A 639 -11.81 -22.04 13.08
C GLY A 639 -10.52 -22.06 13.90
N LEU A 640 -9.51 -22.83 13.49
CA LEU A 640 -8.19 -22.88 14.14
C LEU A 640 -7.44 -21.56 13.99
N THR A 641 -7.68 -20.79 12.92
CA THR A 641 -7.03 -19.49 12.68
C THR A 641 -7.51 -18.40 13.63
N ALA A 642 -8.57 -18.67 14.42
CA ALA A 642 -9.02 -17.79 15.50
C ALA A 642 -8.12 -17.89 16.74
N VAL A 643 -7.24 -18.90 16.83
CA VAL A 643 -6.38 -19.14 17.98
C VAL A 643 -5.04 -18.45 17.77
N ASP A 644 -4.70 -17.53 18.64
CA ASP A 644 -3.40 -16.83 18.58
C ASP A 644 -2.23 -17.81 18.57
N GLY A 645 -1.34 -17.63 17.60
CA GLY A 645 -0.19 -18.51 17.40
C GLY A 645 -0.47 -19.71 16.48
N VAL A 646 -1.68 -19.88 15.96
CA VAL A 646 -2.02 -20.88 14.95
C VAL A 646 -2.18 -20.19 13.58
N GLY A 647 -1.07 -20.05 12.86
CA GLY A 647 -1.07 -19.63 11.45
C GLY A 647 -1.24 -20.82 10.48
N ALA A 648 -1.18 -20.56 9.18
CA ALA A 648 -1.39 -21.52 8.09
C ALA A 648 -0.74 -22.91 8.31
N SER A 649 0.58 -22.94 8.48
CA SER A 649 1.35 -24.20 8.64
C SER A 649 0.92 -25.01 9.87
N ARG A 650 0.64 -24.36 11.00
CA ARG A 650 0.18 -25.05 12.21
C ARG A 650 -1.25 -25.54 12.07
N ALA A 651 -2.15 -24.71 11.49
CA ALA A 651 -3.51 -25.11 11.23
C ALA A 651 -3.58 -26.35 10.33
N ALA A 652 -2.79 -26.37 9.23
CA ALA A 652 -2.70 -27.53 8.34
C ALA A 652 -2.17 -28.78 9.06
N THR A 653 -1.16 -28.63 9.91
CA THR A 653 -0.58 -29.74 10.69
C THR A 653 -1.62 -30.32 11.68
N LEU A 654 -2.32 -29.46 12.41
CA LEU A 654 -3.35 -29.85 13.37
C LEU A 654 -4.55 -30.52 12.69
N ALA A 655 -5.00 -29.94 11.57
CA ALA A 655 -6.10 -30.50 10.76
C ALA A 655 -5.77 -31.91 10.22
N THR A 656 -4.53 -32.12 9.77
CA THR A 656 -4.05 -33.45 9.34
C THR A 656 -4.09 -34.47 10.49
N GLY A 657 -3.89 -33.99 11.73
CA GLY A 657 -4.03 -34.80 12.95
C GLY A 657 -5.49 -35.01 13.40
N GLY A 658 -6.47 -34.46 12.67
CA GLY A 658 -7.90 -34.58 13.02
C GLY A 658 -8.39 -33.52 14.02
N LEU A 659 -7.56 -32.54 14.37
CA LEU A 659 -7.92 -31.42 15.22
C LEU A 659 -8.32 -30.24 14.32
N THR A 660 -9.62 -30.01 14.15
CA THR A 660 -10.16 -29.04 13.17
C THR A 660 -10.86 -27.85 13.82
N ARG A 661 -11.21 -27.96 15.11
CA ARG A 661 -11.92 -26.90 15.83
C ARG A 661 -11.14 -26.48 17.08
N PRO A 662 -11.28 -25.23 17.54
CA PRO A 662 -10.66 -24.79 18.79
C PRO A 662 -10.99 -25.68 20.01
N ALA A 663 -12.21 -26.19 20.10
CA ALA A 663 -12.59 -27.12 21.15
C ALA A 663 -11.75 -28.43 21.14
N ASP A 664 -11.43 -28.93 19.93
CA ASP A 664 -10.59 -30.13 19.78
C ASP A 664 -9.18 -29.90 20.37
N LEU A 665 -8.67 -28.67 20.32
CA LEU A 665 -7.35 -28.30 20.90
C LEU A 665 -7.38 -28.28 22.43
N VAL A 666 -8.50 -27.82 23.00
CA VAL A 666 -8.71 -27.82 24.44
C VAL A 666 -8.83 -29.25 24.94
N ASP A 667 -9.63 -30.09 24.25
CA ASP A 667 -9.86 -31.49 24.61
C ASP A 667 -8.58 -32.34 24.49
N ALA A 668 -7.75 -32.10 23.45
CA ALA A 668 -6.49 -32.79 23.24
C ALA A 668 -5.43 -32.42 24.30
N GLY A 669 -5.46 -31.20 24.77
CA GLY A 669 -4.49 -30.70 25.75
C GLY A 669 -3.05 -30.61 25.23
N VAL A 670 -2.17 -30.12 26.09
CA VAL A 670 -0.77 -29.79 25.75
C VAL A 670 0.02 -30.99 25.21
N ASP A 671 -0.12 -32.15 25.86
CA ASP A 671 0.68 -33.36 25.53
C ASP A 671 0.38 -33.89 24.12
N GLU A 672 -0.87 -33.77 23.66
CA GLU A 672 -1.27 -34.18 22.31
C GLU A 672 -0.81 -33.20 21.24
N LEU A 673 -0.89 -31.90 21.52
CA LEU A 673 -0.38 -30.86 20.63
C LEU A 673 1.14 -30.94 20.46
N VAL A 674 1.87 -31.26 21.51
CA VAL A 674 3.33 -31.53 21.42
C VAL A 674 3.60 -32.74 20.53
N ARG A 675 2.82 -33.84 20.66
CA ARG A 675 2.92 -35.01 19.79
C ARG A 675 2.57 -34.68 18.33
N ALA A 676 1.70 -33.71 18.11
CA ALA A 676 1.36 -33.18 16.79
C ALA A 676 2.43 -32.24 16.21
N GLY A 677 3.53 -31.97 16.94
CA GLY A 677 4.71 -31.23 16.43
C GLY A 677 4.83 -29.78 16.92
N LEU A 678 4.01 -29.33 17.86
CA LEU A 678 4.16 -28.03 18.50
C LEU A 678 5.21 -28.10 19.62
N SER A 679 5.94 -27.01 19.84
CA SER A 679 6.79 -26.91 21.06
C SER A 679 5.89 -26.70 22.29
N GLU A 680 6.34 -27.19 23.47
CA GLU A 680 5.58 -27.18 24.73
C GLU A 680 4.99 -25.79 25.04
N GLY A 681 5.82 -24.74 25.03
CA GLY A 681 5.36 -23.38 25.31
C GLY A 681 4.42 -22.77 24.21
N VAL A 682 4.41 -23.32 22.99
CA VAL A 682 3.42 -22.97 21.97
C VAL A 682 2.13 -23.73 22.24
N ALA A 683 2.21 -25.01 22.56
CA ALA A 683 1.05 -25.85 22.86
C ALA A 683 0.27 -25.32 24.08
N GLU A 684 0.96 -24.92 25.15
CA GLU A 684 0.34 -24.29 26.33
C GLU A 684 -0.46 -23.03 25.95
N ARG A 685 0.14 -22.10 25.18
CA ARG A 685 -0.56 -20.89 24.72
C ARG A 685 -1.73 -21.19 23.79
N VAL A 686 -1.58 -22.16 22.90
CA VAL A 686 -2.65 -22.55 21.97
C VAL A 686 -3.85 -23.11 22.73
N VAL A 687 -3.64 -23.97 23.74
CA VAL A 687 -4.72 -24.50 24.59
C VAL A 687 -5.40 -23.38 25.38
N GLU A 688 -4.62 -22.48 25.97
CA GLU A 688 -5.14 -21.33 26.72
C GLU A 688 -5.99 -20.42 25.81
N GLN A 689 -5.45 -20.04 24.65
CA GLN A 689 -6.14 -19.17 23.69
C GLN A 689 -7.38 -19.84 23.08
N ALA A 690 -7.32 -21.13 22.78
CA ALA A 690 -8.48 -21.90 22.32
C ALA A 690 -9.59 -21.94 23.38
N GLY A 691 -9.23 -22.08 24.66
CA GLY A 691 -10.16 -22.01 25.78
C GLY A 691 -10.78 -20.63 26.02
N ALA A 692 -10.14 -19.58 25.53
CA ALA A 692 -10.65 -18.22 25.58
C ALA A 692 -11.65 -17.90 24.46
N LEU A 693 -11.84 -18.78 23.47
CA LEU A 693 -12.84 -18.60 22.40
C LEU A 693 -14.25 -19.01 22.88
N PRO A 694 -15.32 -18.48 22.23
CA PRO A 694 -16.68 -18.84 22.56
C PRO A 694 -16.95 -20.36 22.44
N ALA A 695 -17.59 -20.92 23.44
CA ALA A 695 -17.99 -22.33 23.50
C ALA A 695 -19.48 -22.42 23.86
N PRO A 696 -20.40 -22.16 22.91
CA PRO A 696 -21.82 -22.14 23.19
C PRO A 696 -22.40 -23.56 23.33
N THR A 697 -23.45 -23.65 24.15
CA THR A 697 -24.31 -24.79 24.29
C THR A 697 -25.76 -24.30 24.36
N VAL A 698 -26.70 -25.12 23.94
CA VAL A 698 -28.14 -24.77 23.93
C VAL A 698 -28.88 -25.51 25.01
N GLU A 699 -29.57 -24.78 25.86
CA GLU A 699 -30.54 -25.33 26.81
C GLU A 699 -31.95 -25.05 26.29
N TRP A 700 -32.67 -26.10 25.99
CA TRP A 700 -34.02 -26.03 25.43
C TRP A 700 -35.13 -25.76 26.47
N GLY A 701 -34.78 -25.60 27.73
CA GLY A 701 -35.73 -25.25 28.81
C GLY A 701 -36.94 -26.14 28.87
N GLN A 702 -38.11 -25.50 28.84
CA GLN A 702 -39.42 -26.19 28.91
C GLN A 702 -39.99 -26.54 27.51
N PHE A 703 -39.11 -26.85 26.53
CA PHE A 703 -39.58 -27.29 25.22
C PHE A 703 -40.34 -28.61 25.32
N PRO A 704 -41.60 -28.69 24.80
CA PRO A 704 -42.37 -29.89 24.84
C PRO A 704 -41.76 -30.98 23.94
N GLU A 705 -42.04 -32.25 24.26
CA GLU A 705 -41.74 -33.37 23.34
C GLU A 705 -42.84 -33.51 22.29
N THR A 706 -44.07 -33.13 22.67
CA THR A 706 -45.27 -33.18 21.82
C THR A 706 -46.10 -31.91 22.03
N VAL A 707 -46.77 -31.45 20.97
CA VAL A 707 -47.73 -30.33 21.00
C VAL A 707 -48.99 -30.75 20.28
N ALA A 708 -50.18 -30.47 20.85
CA ALA A 708 -51.44 -30.81 20.19
C ALA A 708 -51.69 -29.88 18.99
N ARG A 709 -52.37 -30.40 17.96
CA ARG A 709 -52.77 -29.62 16.79
C ARG A 709 -53.65 -28.43 17.18
N GLY A 710 -53.23 -27.23 16.72
CA GLY A 710 -53.94 -25.99 17.04
C GLY A 710 -53.58 -25.37 18.38
N GLU A 711 -52.74 -26.02 19.19
CA GLU A 711 -52.16 -25.40 20.40
C GLU A 711 -50.90 -24.64 20.10
N ASN A 712 -50.63 -23.63 20.94
CA ASN A 712 -49.45 -22.79 20.86
C ASN A 712 -48.84 -22.63 22.24
N GLU A 713 -47.55 -22.97 22.38
CA GLU A 713 -46.79 -22.81 23.63
C GLU A 713 -45.65 -21.82 23.38
N LEU A 714 -45.49 -20.85 24.27
CA LEU A 714 -44.32 -19.95 24.24
C LEU A 714 -43.22 -20.57 25.09
N CYS A 715 -42.13 -20.94 24.40
CA CYS A 715 -40.96 -21.55 25.03
C CYS A 715 -39.78 -20.57 25.01
N GLU A 716 -38.77 -20.90 25.77
CA GLU A 716 -37.53 -20.13 25.80
C GLU A 716 -36.34 -21.04 25.52
N VAL A 717 -35.48 -20.61 24.61
CA VAL A 717 -34.20 -21.25 24.34
C VAL A 717 -33.10 -20.40 24.98
N THR A 718 -32.23 -21.04 25.74
CA THR A 718 -31.07 -20.36 26.35
C THR A 718 -29.80 -20.83 25.69
N VAL A 719 -29.04 -19.91 25.13
CA VAL A 719 -27.67 -20.16 24.66
C VAL A 719 -26.71 -19.76 25.77
N ARG A 720 -25.99 -20.76 26.33
CA ARG A 720 -24.95 -20.54 27.32
C ARG A 720 -23.60 -20.58 26.68
N ASN A 721 -22.65 -19.84 27.22
CA ASN A 721 -21.27 -19.81 26.81
C ASN A 721 -20.35 -20.22 27.95
N ALA A 722 -19.51 -21.25 27.72
CA ALA A 722 -18.52 -21.70 28.69
C ALA A 722 -17.12 -21.13 28.41
N GLY A 723 -16.92 -20.46 27.28
CA GLY A 723 -15.65 -19.87 26.87
C GLY A 723 -15.64 -18.34 27.00
N GLY A 724 -14.76 -17.70 26.26
CA GLY A 724 -14.67 -16.23 26.21
C GLY A 724 -15.89 -15.58 25.55
N GLY A 725 -16.22 -14.34 25.96
CA GLY A 725 -17.32 -13.60 25.39
C GLY A 725 -17.02 -13.12 23.97
N ALA A 726 -18.05 -13.07 23.12
CA ALA A 726 -17.96 -12.58 21.75
C ALA A 726 -19.29 -11.95 21.28
N ASN A 727 -19.21 -11.09 20.26
CA ASN A 727 -20.37 -10.66 19.51
C ASN A 727 -20.88 -11.82 18.65
N VAL A 728 -22.16 -12.14 18.77
CA VAL A 728 -22.80 -13.28 18.08
C VAL A 728 -24.13 -12.88 17.48
N GLY A 729 -24.48 -13.57 16.39
CA GLY A 729 -25.86 -13.67 15.90
C GLY A 729 -26.50 -14.96 16.40
N VAL A 730 -27.60 -14.86 17.13
CA VAL A 730 -28.40 -16.01 17.55
C VAL A 730 -29.68 -16.06 16.74
N ARG A 731 -29.88 -17.15 16.03
CA ARG A 731 -31.08 -17.37 15.22
C ARG A 731 -31.78 -18.68 15.62
N VAL A 732 -33.10 -18.64 15.72
CA VAL A 732 -33.92 -19.81 15.87
C VAL A 732 -34.86 -19.91 14.70
N SER A 733 -34.88 -21.06 14.03
CA SER A 733 -35.74 -21.32 12.90
C SER A 733 -36.47 -22.67 13.07
N VAL A 734 -37.64 -22.81 12.45
CA VAL A 734 -38.40 -24.06 12.33
C VAL A 734 -38.68 -24.31 10.87
N GLU A 735 -38.32 -25.50 10.38
CA GLU A 735 -38.51 -25.90 8.96
C GLU A 735 -37.96 -24.81 7.98
N GLY A 736 -36.85 -24.14 8.34
CA GLY A 736 -36.26 -23.09 7.55
C GLY A 736 -36.90 -21.71 7.72
N VAL A 737 -38.02 -21.59 8.41
CA VAL A 737 -38.68 -20.31 8.71
C VAL A 737 -38.07 -19.71 9.97
N GLU A 738 -37.65 -18.46 9.90
CA GLU A 738 -37.07 -17.73 11.02
C GLU A 738 -38.15 -17.37 12.05
N MET A 739 -37.92 -17.75 13.29
CA MET A 739 -38.80 -17.48 14.42
C MET A 739 -38.28 -16.37 15.33
N HIS A 740 -36.95 -16.30 15.45
CA HIS A 740 -36.25 -15.31 16.26
C HIS A 740 -34.85 -15.07 15.75
N GLN A 741 -34.45 -13.81 15.72
CA GLN A 741 -33.06 -13.39 15.42
C GLN A 741 -32.62 -12.27 16.36
N LYS A 742 -31.39 -12.35 16.85
CA LYS A 742 -30.83 -11.37 17.77
C LYS A 742 -29.31 -11.30 17.59
N SER A 743 -28.80 -10.08 17.46
CA SER A 743 -27.37 -9.79 17.59
C SER A 743 -27.08 -9.31 19.00
N CYS A 744 -26.09 -9.88 19.67
CA CYS A 744 -25.74 -9.50 21.03
C CYS A 744 -24.30 -9.90 21.39
N TYR A 745 -23.76 -9.31 22.44
CA TYR A 745 -22.56 -9.80 23.08
C TYR A 745 -22.93 -11.00 23.97
N LEU A 746 -22.42 -12.18 23.66
CA LEU A 746 -22.59 -13.40 24.43
C LEU A 746 -21.47 -13.52 25.48
N GLY A 747 -21.75 -13.05 26.70
CA GLY A 747 -20.92 -13.31 27.88
C GLY A 747 -21.21 -14.71 28.42
N ASP A 748 -22.05 -14.78 29.47
CA ASP A 748 -22.41 -16.08 30.10
C ASP A 748 -23.59 -16.78 29.41
N ALA A 749 -24.66 -16.05 29.10
CA ALA A 749 -25.86 -16.59 28.46
C ALA A 749 -26.72 -15.51 27.79
N THR A 750 -27.55 -15.96 26.82
CA THR A 750 -28.60 -15.14 26.20
C THR A 750 -29.81 -16.01 25.96
N THR A 751 -31.02 -15.43 25.97
CA THR A 751 -32.26 -16.16 25.77
C THR A 751 -32.97 -15.67 24.50
N ALA A 752 -33.72 -16.58 23.87
CA ALA A 752 -34.57 -16.35 22.72
C ALA A 752 -35.97 -16.92 22.96
N PRO A 753 -37.04 -16.11 22.92
CA PRO A 753 -38.39 -16.60 22.99
C PRO A 753 -38.80 -17.27 21.67
N VAL A 754 -39.45 -18.42 21.73
CA VAL A 754 -39.84 -19.20 20.54
C VAL A 754 -41.22 -19.77 20.73
N GLY A 755 -42.13 -19.54 19.77
CA GLY A 755 -43.43 -20.16 19.75
C GLY A 755 -43.37 -21.57 19.19
N VAL A 756 -43.88 -22.53 19.91
CA VAL A 756 -44.10 -23.92 19.45
C VAL A 756 -45.59 -24.07 19.18
N PHE A 757 -45.98 -24.34 17.93
CA PHE A 757 -47.40 -24.45 17.56
C PHE A 757 -47.67 -25.75 16.82
N GLY A 758 -48.77 -26.46 17.20
CA GLY A 758 -49.20 -27.65 16.52
C GLY A 758 -49.83 -27.35 15.16
N GLY A 759 -49.03 -27.43 14.08
CA GLY A 759 -49.47 -27.26 12.69
C GLY A 759 -50.02 -28.55 12.07
N ASP A 760 -50.09 -28.61 10.73
CA ASP A 760 -50.56 -29.77 9.96
C ASP A 760 -49.49 -30.87 9.82
N ALA A 761 -48.21 -30.53 10.01
CA ALA A 761 -47.10 -31.48 9.95
C ALA A 761 -47.10 -32.39 11.19
N ASP A 762 -46.63 -33.63 11.06
CA ASP A 762 -46.58 -34.62 12.18
C ASP A 762 -45.41 -34.35 13.14
N GLU A 763 -44.41 -33.59 12.68
CA GLU A 763 -43.26 -33.17 13.48
C GLU A 763 -42.70 -31.80 13.00
N MET A 764 -41.99 -31.08 13.87
CA MET A 764 -41.36 -29.83 13.59
C MET A 764 -39.92 -29.86 14.12
N THR A 765 -38.96 -29.48 13.30
CA THR A 765 -37.54 -29.40 13.71
C THR A 765 -37.13 -27.95 13.92
N PHE A 766 -36.81 -27.61 15.14
CA PHE A 766 -36.21 -26.34 15.54
C PHE A 766 -34.72 -26.41 15.39
N VAL A 767 -34.14 -25.36 14.84
CA VAL A 767 -32.69 -25.19 14.68
C VAL A 767 -32.26 -23.89 15.37
N VAL A 768 -31.36 -24.01 16.32
CA VAL A 768 -30.65 -22.88 16.91
C VAL A 768 -29.30 -22.78 16.23
N GLU A 769 -29.00 -21.60 15.70
CA GLU A 769 -27.73 -21.31 15.07
C GLU A 769 -27.06 -20.09 15.76
N VAL A 770 -25.78 -20.25 16.14
CA VAL A 770 -24.96 -19.18 16.68
C VAL A 770 -23.85 -18.89 15.69
N THR A 771 -23.75 -17.66 15.23
CA THR A 771 -22.74 -17.18 14.26
C THR A 771 -21.83 -16.14 14.88
N TYR A 772 -20.62 -16.01 14.36
CA TYR A 772 -19.54 -15.17 14.91
C TYR A 772 -19.05 -14.15 13.88
N PRO A 773 -19.67 -12.98 13.77
CA PRO A 773 -19.34 -12.01 12.72
C PRO A 773 -17.87 -11.58 12.70
N GLU A 774 -17.22 -11.54 13.87
CA GLU A 774 -15.83 -11.07 14.04
C GLU A 774 -14.79 -12.22 14.05
N LEU A 775 -15.22 -13.46 14.28
CA LEU A 775 -14.35 -14.61 14.39
C LEU A 775 -14.54 -15.59 13.22
N PRO A 776 -13.46 -16.22 12.70
CA PRO A 776 -13.57 -17.18 11.60
C PRO A 776 -14.08 -18.56 12.05
N LEU A 777 -14.89 -18.60 13.11
CA LEU A 777 -15.45 -19.82 13.64
C LEU A 777 -16.61 -20.32 12.76
N LEU A 778 -16.75 -21.65 12.65
CA LEU A 778 -17.91 -22.25 12.04
C LEU A 778 -19.16 -21.96 12.88
N PRO A 779 -20.33 -21.73 12.27
CA PRO A 779 -21.56 -21.59 13.02
C PRO A 779 -21.82 -22.81 13.90
N TYR A 780 -22.17 -22.56 15.17
CA TYR A 780 -22.64 -23.60 16.07
C TYR A 780 -24.12 -23.84 15.77
N ARG A 781 -24.51 -25.12 15.63
CA ARG A 781 -25.87 -25.50 15.34
C ARG A 781 -26.33 -26.63 16.28
N GLU A 782 -27.54 -26.48 16.83
CA GLU A 782 -28.20 -27.53 17.60
C GLU A 782 -29.66 -27.63 17.16
N THR A 783 -30.19 -28.84 17.12
CA THR A 783 -31.53 -29.10 16.64
C THR A 783 -32.36 -29.81 17.67
N ARG A 784 -33.70 -29.55 17.69
CA ARG A 784 -34.67 -30.26 18.48
C ARG A 784 -35.96 -30.49 17.69
N THR A 785 -36.42 -31.72 17.67
CA THR A 785 -37.69 -32.10 17.03
C THR A 785 -38.79 -32.20 18.05
N VAL A 786 -39.96 -31.60 17.76
CA VAL A 786 -41.20 -31.67 18.53
C VAL A 786 -42.25 -32.37 17.68
N ARG A 787 -42.94 -33.37 18.22
CA ARG A 787 -44.03 -34.09 17.52
C ARG A 787 -45.32 -33.31 17.65
N VAL A 788 -46.16 -33.41 16.61
CA VAL A 788 -47.51 -32.84 16.64
C VAL A 788 -48.54 -33.94 16.73
N GLU A 789 -49.35 -33.90 17.78
CA GLU A 789 -50.37 -34.95 18.09
C GLU A 789 -51.81 -34.47 17.79
#